data_bc7d33cd1a5fe7c53e777934a3e09519
#
_entry.id   bc7d33cd1a5fe7c53e777934a3e09519
#
_cell.length_a   1.000
_cell.length_b   1.000
_cell.length_c   1.000
_cell.angle_alpha   90.00
_cell.angle_beta   90.00
_cell.angle_gamma   90.00
#
_symmetry.space_group_name_H-M   'P 1'
#
loop_
_entity.id
_entity.type
_entity.pdbx_description
1 polymer ?
#
loop_
_entity_poly.entity_id
_entity_poly.type
_entity_poly.pdbx_seq_one_letter_code
_entity_poly.pdbx_strand_id
1 'polypeptide(L)'
;MKRKYAAVFAGLILGAASAAGASATGFAQEAAQEDSQDIQEQDNVIFGEVTAVGDSTITIAEGNLKQGAQPGVGGELPEGEEAELPEGEIPELPEGERPELPEGQEPEAMPEDPGEAPEGERPSMLELTGEELEIAITEDTEITRQTMGQPGEDDQEGETVSLEDIQEGDTVSAELDGDGNAVSVTVLSFEMAGQPGGGPQGPGGNSQEAPEEYEAVEEYTEDTEAEDLSVESTGTDENGVLVSEDAQVTLKGSDISRISQDSTGGDASSFYGVGAAFLAVDGDTYISEGTIDTDAAGGAGIFSYGDAVVYAADTSVATEQDTSGGIHAAGGGTLYAWNLDVETKGESSAAIRSDRGGGLMVVDGGTYLTKGTGSPAVYSTADITVHDSSLTAENSEAVCIEGENTIRLFGCSLDGNMMDDSRNDCTWNVILYQSMSGDSEEGNSTFEMSGGSLRAGSGGMFYTTNTESTFILRDVNLEYSQENPFFLKCTGNNNERGWGTSGSNGANCTFTAVSQNMQGDVIWDSISDLDFYMTEGSTLEGAVVQDEANAGSGGAGYCNVYVSEDSVWTVAGDSTVTCLYNAGTITDQEGNTVTIQGTDGTVYAEGTSEYTITAESYAETADLSGASQGSSWEAYEMEKPQRLA
;
A
#
# COMPACT_ATOMS: atom_id res chain seq x y z
N MET A 1 -49.57 -12.06 -22.74
CA MET A 1 -49.64 -12.85 -21.52
C MET A 1 -48.26 -12.75 -20.89
N LYS A 2 -48.15 -11.94 -19.90
CA LYS A 2 -46.86 -11.71 -19.20
C LYS A 2 -46.70 -12.79 -18.14
N ARG A 3 -45.74 -13.66 -18.26
CA ARG A 3 -45.31 -14.54 -17.16
C ARG A 3 -44.28 -13.79 -16.36
N LYS A 4 -44.55 -13.55 -15.11
CA LYS A 4 -43.63 -13.07 -14.08
C LYS A 4 -42.83 -14.31 -13.63
N TYR A 5 -41.55 -14.29 -13.79
CA TYR A 5 -40.66 -15.18 -13.05
C TYR A 5 -40.27 -14.47 -11.76
N ALA A 6 -40.54 -15.12 -10.63
CA ALA A 6 -40.04 -14.70 -9.34
C ALA A 6 -38.64 -15.28 -9.20
N ALA A 7 -37.64 -14.44 -9.03
CA ALA A 7 -36.31 -14.83 -8.62
C ALA A 7 -36.38 -15.28 -7.15
N VAL A 8 -35.94 -16.50 -6.89
CA VAL A 8 -35.79 -17.03 -5.53
C VAL A 8 -34.34 -16.78 -5.13
N PHE A 9 -34.12 -15.83 -4.27
CA PHE A 9 -32.82 -15.65 -3.61
C PHE A 9 -32.60 -16.77 -2.59
N ALA A 10 -31.61 -17.60 -2.81
CA ALA A 10 -31.12 -18.56 -1.82
C ALA A 10 -30.00 -17.88 -1.02
N GLY A 11 -30.34 -17.35 0.15
CA GLY A 11 -29.34 -16.90 1.11
C GLY A 11 -28.65 -18.08 1.77
N LEU A 12 -27.34 -18.19 1.59
CA LEU A 12 -26.51 -19.23 2.22
C LEU A 12 -26.35 -18.90 3.72
N ILE A 13 -26.95 -19.73 4.59
CA ILE A 13 -26.67 -19.69 6.04
C ILE A 13 -25.75 -20.88 6.35
N LEU A 14 -24.46 -20.64 6.51
CA LEU A 14 -23.52 -21.64 7.07
C LEU A 14 -23.64 -21.66 8.59
N GLY A 15 -24.28 -22.70 9.12
CA GLY A 15 -24.29 -23.00 10.55
C GLY A 15 -23.11 -23.88 10.93
N ALA A 16 -22.15 -23.36 11.68
CA ALA A 16 -21.06 -24.14 12.25
C ALA A 16 -21.60 -25.06 13.36
N ALA A 17 -21.55 -26.39 13.17
CA ALA A 17 -21.81 -27.37 14.21
C ALA A 17 -20.47 -27.76 14.85
N SER A 18 -20.17 -27.22 16.02
CA SER A 18 -19.11 -27.75 16.90
C SER A 18 -19.59 -28.98 17.65
N ALA A 19 -19.00 -30.14 17.39
CA ALA A 19 -19.20 -31.35 18.15
C ALA A 19 -18.39 -31.33 19.44
N ALA A 20 -19.06 -31.27 20.58
CA ALA A 20 -18.50 -31.72 21.86
C ALA A 20 -19.48 -32.70 22.50
N GLY A 21 -19.06 -33.95 22.61
CA GLY A 21 -19.83 -35.00 23.25
C GLY A 21 -19.83 -34.90 24.76
N ALA A 22 -20.95 -35.26 25.35
CA ALA A 22 -21.05 -36.21 26.49
C ALA A 22 -22.51 -36.37 26.95
N SER A 23 -22.90 -37.59 26.93
CA SER A 23 -24.03 -38.32 27.57
C SER A 23 -24.76 -37.68 28.75
N ALA A 24 -26.10 -37.73 28.78
CA ALA A 24 -26.91 -38.63 29.60
C ALA A 24 -28.41 -38.27 29.64
N THR A 25 -29.18 -39.27 29.26
CA THR A 25 -30.48 -39.69 29.81
C THR A 25 -31.66 -38.77 30.03
N GLY A 26 -32.75 -39.02 29.27
CA GLY A 26 -34.01 -39.40 29.86
C GLY A 26 -35.22 -38.50 29.73
N PHE A 27 -36.30 -39.04 29.10
CA PHE A 27 -37.74 -38.71 29.19
C PHE A 27 -38.19 -37.38 28.46
N ALA A 28 -39.21 -37.34 27.68
CA ALA A 28 -40.36 -38.17 27.31
C ALA A 28 -40.99 -37.61 26.02
N GLN A 29 -41.39 -38.45 25.22
CA GLN A 29 -42.41 -38.60 24.19
C GLN A 29 -43.60 -37.61 24.24
N GLU A 30 -43.93 -37.09 23.08
CA GLU A 30 -45.23 -37.07 22.40
C GLU A 30 -45.63 -35.70 21.80
N ALA A 31 -46.00 -35.83 20.52
CA ALA A 31 -46.84 -34.95 19.68
C ALA A 31 -46.17 -33.76 18.93
N ALA A 32 -45.82 -33.92 17.69
CA ALA A 32 -46.67 -33.71 16.52
C ALA A 32 -45.92 -34.08 15.24
N GLN A 33 -46.43 -35.02 14.50
CA GLN A 33 -46.21 -35.22 13.07
C GLN A 33 -46.99 -34.12 12.36
N GLU A 34 -46.29 -33.31 11.58
CA GLU A 34 -46.63 -32.78 10.25
C GLU A 34 -45.66 -31.64 9.90
N ASP A 35 -45.03 -31.81 8.76
CA ASP A 35 -44.13 -31.00 7.98
C ASP A 35 -42.64 -31.34 8.09
N SER A 36 -42.31 -32.50 7.49
CA SER A 36 -40.96 -32.82 7.05
C SER A 36 -41.01 -33.14 5.56
N GLN A 37 -41.06 -32.11 4.76
CA GLN A 37 -40.71 -32.11 3.31
C GLN A 37 -40.37 -30.69 2.92
N ASP A 38 -39.17 -30.23 3.23
CA ASP A 38 -38.48 -29.10 2.57
C ASP A 38 -37.15 -28.79 3.30
N ILE A 39 -36.34 -29.76 3.65
CA ILE A 39 -34.96 -29.58 4.10
C ILE A 39 -34.12 -30.75 3.58
N GLN A 40 -33.89 -30.79 2.27
CA GLN A 40 -32.86 -31.63 1.64
C GLN A 40 -32.46 -31.07 0.26
N GLU A 41 -32.08 -29.79 0.14
CA GLU A 41 -31.45 -29.25 -1.06
C GLU A 41 -30.38 -28.18 -0.72
N GLN A 42 -29.49 -28.42 0.23
CA GLN A 42 -28.39 -27.49 0.54
C GLN A 42 -27.01 -28.13 0.73
N ASP A 43 -26.81 -29.40 0.37
CA ASP A 43 -25.54 -30.11 0.63
C ASP A 43 -24.67 -30.35 -0.62
N ASN A 44 -24.90 -29.69 -1.77
CA ASN A 44 -24.21 -30.01 -3.03
C ASN A 44 -23.40 -28.86 -3.64
N VAL A 45 -23.11 -27.78 -2.89
CA VAL A 45 -22.24 -26.68 -3.38
C VAL A 45 -20.83 -26.89 -2.81
N ILE A 46 -19.86 -26.96 -3.72
CA ILE A 46 -18.45 -27.11 -3.38
C ILE A 46 -17.66 -25.88 -3.88
N PHE A 47 -16.62 -25.52 -3.13
CA PHE A 47 -15.69 -24.48 -3.49
C PHE A 47 -14.33 -25.09 -3.79
N GLY A 48 -13.61 -24.52 -4.75
CA GLY A 48 -12.25 -24.96 -5.08
C GLY A 48 -11.53 -24.00 -6.02
N GLU A 49 -10.23 -24.21 -6.11
CA GLU A 49 -9.35 -23.55 -7.07
C GLU A 49 -9.17 -24.48 -8.27
N VAL A 50 -9.32 -23.95 -9.49
CA VAL A 50 -9.19 -24.74 -10.72
C VAL A 50 -7.72 -25.12 -10.92
N THR A 51 -7.44 -26.44 -10.95
CA THR A 51 -6.10 -26.99 -11.20
C THR A 51 -5.92 -27.52 -12.62
N ALA A 52 -7.00 -27.77 -13.36
CA ALA A 52 -6.95 -28.13 -14.77
C ALA A 52 -8.30 -27.89 -15.46
N VAL A 53 -8.28 -27.52 -16.73
CA VAL A 53 -9.47 -27.38 -17.60
C VAL A 53 -9.35 -28.36 -18.77
N GLY A 54 -10.35 -29.24 -18.93
CA GLY A 54 -10.46 -30.23 -20.00
C GLY A 54 -11.54 -29.85 -21.01
N ASP A 55 -11.70 -30.67 -22.08
CA ASP A 55 -12.69 -30.43 -23.15
C ASP A 55 -14.16 -30.39 -22.64
N SER A 56 -14.46 -31.02 -21.49
CA SER A 56 -15.79 -31.10 -20.88
C SER A 56 -15.71 -31.35 -19.36
N THR A 57 -14.60 -31.02 -18.72
CA THR A 57 -14.39 -31.17 -17.28
C THR A 57 -13.53 -30.03 -16.75
N ILE A 58 -13.71 -29.71 -15.49
CA ILE A 58 -12.75 -28.93 -14.70
C ILE A 58 -12.28 -29.77 -13.53
N THR A 59 -11.00 -29.68 -13.17
CA THR A 59 -10.47 -30.25 -11.95
C THR A 59 -10.24 -29.11 -10.95
N ILE A 60 -10.73 -29.28 -9.73
CA ILE A 60 -10.56 -28.30 -8.66
C ILE A 60 -9.84 -28.91 -7.48
N ALA A 61 -8.96 -28.14 -6.83
CA ALA A 61 -8.49 -28.40 -5.48
C ALA A 61 -9.57 -27.91 -4.51
N GLU A 62 -10.25 -28.84 -3.83
CA GLU A 62 -11.36 -28.52 -2.93
C GLU A 62 -10.86 -27.69 -1.74
N GLY A 63 -11.61 -26.66 -1.34
CA GLY A 63 -11.28 -25.81 -0.23
C GLY A 63 -12.49 -25.22 0.49
N ASN A 64 -12.26 -24.74 1.70
CA ASN A 64 -13.25 -24.01 2.48
C ASN A 64 -12.88 -22.52 2.45
N LEU A 65 -13.87 -21.62 2.33
CA LEU A 65 -13.64 -20.18 2.44
C LEU A 65 -13.03 -19.82 3.80
N LYS A 66 -11.92 -19.09 3.81
CA LYS A 66 -11.29 -18.61 5.03
C LYS A 66 -12.24 -17.70 5.81
N GLN A 67 -12.25 -17.85 7.13
CA GLN A 67 -13.12 -17.10 8.01
C GLN A 67 -12.72 -15.61 8.00
N GLY A 68 -13.53 -14.78 7.37
CA GLY A 68 -13.28 -13.34 7.09
C GLY A 68 -13.83 -12.89 5.75
N ALA A 69 -14.09 -13.80 4.82
CA ALA A 69 -14.63 -13.53 3.49
C ALA A 69 -16.17 -13.65 3.43
N GLN A 70 -16.90 -13.29 4.47
CA GLN A 70 -18.37 -13.32 4.46
C GLN A 70 -18.97 -11.93 4.30
N PRO A 71 -19.90 -11.72 3.34
CA PRO A 71 -20.69 -10.49 3.27
C PRO A 71 -21.61 -10.38 4.48
N GLY A 72 -21.59 -9.23 5.17
CA GLY A 72 -22.41 -8.96 6.33
C GLY A 72 -23.89 -8.92 6.01
N VAL A 73 -24.70 -9.76 6.65
CA VAL A 73 -26.16 -9.67 6.64
C VAL A 73 -26.58 -8.68 7.71
N GLY A 74 -27.10 -7.52 7.30
CA GLY A 74 -27.73 -6.54 8.18
C GLY A 74 -29.01 -7.11 8.82
N GLY A 75 -28.97 -7.32 10.13
CA GLY A 75 -30.15 -7.64 10.95
C GLY A 75 -30.37 -6.53 11.98
N GLU A 76 -31.57 -5.91 11.95
CA GLU A 76 -32.03 -4.96 12.96
C GLU A 76 -32.00 -5.57 14.37
N LEU A 77 -31.40 -4.84 15.31
CA LEU A 77 -31.42 -5.18 16.74
C LEU A 77 -32.79 -4.78 17.36
N PRO A 78 -33.44 -5.65 18.12
CA PRO A 78 -34.58 -5.24 18.95
C PRO A 78 -34.09 -4.60 20.26
N GLU A 79 -34.70 -3.48 20.60
CA GLU A 79 -34.54 -2.78 21.89
C GLU A 79 -35.03 -3.64 23.07
N GLY A 80 -34.21 -3.65 24.14
CA GLY A 80 -34.76 -3.86 25.49
C GLY A 80 -34.09 -4.94 26.33
N GLU A 81 -33.67 -4.45 27.47
CA GLU A 81 -33.47 -5.04 28.81
C GLU A 81 -32.04 -5.25 29.32
N GLU A 82 -31.73 -4.39 30.30
CA GLU A 82 -30.57 -4.46 31.18
C GLU A 82 -30.60 -5.77 31.99
N ALA A 83 -29.49 -6.51 32.00
CA ALA A 83 -29.26 -7.62 32.91
C ALA A 83 -27.96 -7.42 33.70
N GLU A 84 -28.09 -7.39 35.01
CA GLU A 84 -27.03 -7.27 36.01
C GLU A 84 -26.05 -8.47 35.96
N LEU A 85 -24.74 -8.20 36.04
CA LEU A 85 -23.65 -9.17 36.17
C LEU A 85 -23.50 -9.64 37.63
N PRO A 86 -23.31 -10.94 37.91
CA PRO A 86 -22.93 -11.39 39.24
C PRO A 86 -21.41 -11.40 39.45
N GLU A 87 -20.97 -10.88 40.59
CA GLU A 87 -19.60 -10.95 41.10
C GLU A 87 -19.16 -12.41 41.33
N GLY A 88 -17.98 -12.78 40.84
CA GLY A 88 -17.37 -14.08 41.10
C GLY A 88 -15.85 -14.04 41.01
N GLU A 89 -15.21 -14.50 42.06
CA GLU A 89 -13.78 -14.50 42.41
C GLU A 89 -12.89 -15.17 41.35
N ILE A 90 -11.71 -14.55 41.11
CA ILE A 90 -10.60 -15.03 40.26
C ILE A 90 -9.77 -16.06 41.04
N PRO A 91 -9.46 -17.28 40.52
CA PRO A 91 -8.48 -18.17 41.13
C PRO A 91 -7.04 -17.86 40.69
N GLU A 92 -6.12 -17.82 41.67
CA GLU A 92 -4.68 -17.69 41.49
C GLU A 92 -4.06 -18.85 40.70
N LEU A 93 -3.13 -18.56 39.78
CA LEU A 93 -2.30 -19.52 39.05
C LEU A 93 -1.01 -19.82 39.83
N PRO A 94 -0.50 -21.05 39.84
CA PRO A 94 0.72 -21.41 40.56
C PRO A 94 1.99 -21.07 39.76
N GLU A 95 3.02 -20.60 40.48
CA GLU A 95 4.38 -20.40 40.00
C GLU A 95 5.01 -21.70 39.49
N GLY A 96 5.59 -21.68 38.29
CA GLY A 96 6.33 -22.77 37.69
C GLY A 96 7.59 -22.28 36.95
N GLU A 97 8.70 -22.85 37.34
CA GLU A 97 10.08 -22.58 36.98
C GLU A 97 10.36 -22.63 35.46
N ARG A 98 11.16 -21.70 34.99
CA ARG A 98 11.69 -21.55 33.64
C ARG A 98 12.77 -22.61 33.36
N PRO A 99 12.74 -23.39 32.26
CA PRO A 99 13.84 -24.27 31.90
C PRO A 99 15.01 -23.51 31.25
N GLU A 100 16.23 -23.81 31.69
CA GLU A 100 17.48 -23.33 31.12
C GLU A 100 17.77 -23.96 29.74
N LEU A 101 18.27 -23.13 28.80
CA LEU A 101 18.77 -23.56 27.48
C LEU A 101 20.18 -24.17 27.62
N PRO A 102 20.50 -25.25 26.90
CA PRO A 102 21.86 -25.80 26.89
C PRO A 102 22.79 -25.01 25.97
N GLU A 103 24.00 -24.72 26.47
CA GLU A 103 25.11 -24.12 25.75
C GLU A 103 25.69 -25.04 24.68
N GLY A 104 26.03 -24.47 23.53
CA GLY A 104 27.10 -24.90 22.63
C GLY A 104 26.70 -25.79 21.45
N GLN A 105 26.53 -25.15 20.28
CA GLN A 105 27.00 -25.69 19.00
C GLN A 105 27.26 -24.54 18.03
N GLU A 106 28.47 -24.53 17.46
CA GLU A 106 28.91 -23.61 16.42
C GLU A 106 28.17 -23.90 15.10
N PRO A 107 27.87 -22.88 14.24
CA PRO A 107 27.18 -23.10 12.97
C PRO A 107 28.12 -23.73 11.94
N GLU A 108 27.69 -24.84 11.37
CA GLU A 108 28.33 -25.45 10.20
C GLU A 108 28.03 -24.61 8.94
N ALA A 109 29.07 -24.48 8.10
CA ALA A 109 29.08 -23.73 6.86
C ALA A 109 28.00 -24.20 5.87
N MET A 110 27.34 -23.24 5.21
CA MET A 110 26.40 -23.47 4.12
C MET A 110 27.09 -24.05 2.88
N PRO A 111 26.47 -24.96 2.12
CA PRO A 111 26.95 -25.38 0.81
C PRO A 111 26.57 -24.37 -0.26
N GLU A 112 27.52 -24.06 -1.13
CA GLU A 112 27.35 -23.31 -2.38
C GLU A 112 26.61 -24.18 -3.41
N ASP A 113 25.34 -23.90 -3.67
CA ASP A 113 24.69 -24.08 -5.00
C ASP A 113 23.29 -23.45 -4.96
N PRO A 114 22.96 -22.46 -5.81
CA PRO A 114 21.59 -21.95 -5.92
C PRO A 114 20.80 -22.91 -6.79
N GLY A 115 20.09 -23.83 -6.17
CA GLY A 115 18.99 -24.56 -6.82
C GLY A 115 17.77 -23.65 -6.91
N GLU A 116 17.11 -23.75 -8.08
CA GLU A 116 15.88 -23.06 -8.44
C GLU A 116 14.92 -22.93 -7.25
N ALA A 117 14.47 -21.69 -7.02
CA ALA A 117 13.43 -21.39 -6.05
C ALA A 117 12.12 -22.07 -6.50
N PRO A 118 11.34 -22.66 -5.60
CA PRO A 118 10.00 -23.11 -5.95
C PRO A 118 9.12 -21.89 -6.26
N GLU A 119 8.37 -21.96 -7.37
CA GLU A 119 7.35 -21.00 -7.76
C GLU A 119 6.43 -20.73 -6.57
N GLY A 120 6.30 -19.45 -6.19
CA GLY A 120 5.51 -19.03 -5.05
C GLY A 120 4.02 -19.33 -5.28
N GLU A 121 3.43 -20.07 -4.38
CA GLU A 121 1.99 -20.31 -4.33
C GLU A 121 1.28 -18.98 -4.02
N ARG A 122 0.35 -18.56 -4.88
CA ARG A 122 -0.54 -17.42 -4.65
C ARG A 122 -1.32 -17.62 -3.35
N PRO A 123 -1.56 -16.61 -2.52
CA PRO A 123 -2.41 -16.73 -1.35
C PRO A 123 -3.85 -17.03 -1.79
N SER A 124 -4.27 -18.29 -1.70
CA SER A 124 -5.63 -18.69 -1.99
C SER A 124 -6.58 -18.26 -0.88
N MET A 125 -7.74 -17.68 -1.25
CA MET A 125 -8.84 -17.35 -0.31
C MET A 125 -9.52 -18.59 0.26
N LEU A 126 -9.15 -19.75 -0.23
CA LEU A 126 -9.60 -21.04 0.24
C LEU A 126 -8.54 -21.68 1.15
N GLU A 127 -8.97 -22.25 2.24
CA GLU A 127 -8.19 -23.22 2.98
C GLU A 127 -8.37 -24.56 2.26
N LEU A 128 -7.38 -24.95 1.42
CA LEU A 128 -7.46 -26.13 0.60
C LEU A 128 -7.46 -27.39 1.48
N THR A 129 -8.37 -28.33 1.19
CA THR A 129 -8.49 -29.60 1.92
C THR A 129 -7.42 -30.62 1.51
N GLY A 130 -6.79 -30.39 0.34
CA GLY A 130 -5.83 -31.30 -0.28
C GLY A 130 -6.48 -32.44 -1.07
N GLU A 131 -7.80 -32.37 -1.28
CA GLU A 131 -8.54 -33.29 -2.15
C GLU A 131 -8.76 -32.61 -3.52
N GLU A 132 -8.50 -33.34 -4.61
CA GLU A 132 -8.81 -32.93 -5.98
C GLU A 132 -10.10 -33.58 -6.43
N LEU A 133 -10.98 -32.82 -7.06
CA LEU A 133 -12.24 -33.28 -7.60
C LEU A 133 -12.37 -32.93 -9.09
N GLU A 134 -12.63 -33.93 -9.92
CA GLU A 134 -12.95 -33.74 -11.35
C GLU A 134 -14.46 -33.59 -11.52
N ILE A 135 -14.89 -32.45 -12.06
CA ILE A 135 -16.30 -32.08 -12.25
C ILE A 135 -16.61 -32.10 -13.73
N ALA A 136 -17.65 -32.85 -14.12
CA ALA A 136 -18.11 -32.89 -15.49
C ALA A 136 -18.98 -31.67 -15.83
N ILE A 137 -18.68 -31.03 -16.93
CA ILE A 137 -19.42 -29.90 -17.52
C ILE A 137 -20.24 -30.44 -18.69
N THR A 138 -21.52 -30.21 -18.70
CA THR A 138 -22.46 -30.69 -19.73
C THR A 138 -23.03 -29.52 -20.54
N GLU A 139 -23.76 -29.83 -21.61
CA GLU A 139 -24.45 -28.80 -22.41
C GLU A 139 -25.57 -28.07 -21.62
N ASP A 140 -26.00 -28.63 -20.48
CA ASP A 140 -27.02 -28.08 -19.59
C ASP A 140 -26.41 -27.35 -18.39
N THR A 141 -25.08 -27.35 -18.21
CA THR A 141 -24.39 -26.65 -17.12
C THR A 141 -24.38 -25.14 -17.38
N GLU A 142 -24.89 -24.36 -16.45
CA GLU A 142 -24.84 -22.91 -16.50
C GLU A 142 -23.50 -22.43 -15.90
N ILE A 143 -22.69 -21.72 -16.72
CA ILE A 143 -21.42 -21.15 -16.27
C ILE A 143 -21.57 -19.63 -16.22
N THR A 144 -21.32 -19.06 -15.06
CA THR A 144 -21.39 -17.61 -14.84
C THR A 144 -20.10 -17.11 -14.20
N ARG A 145 -19.73 -15.87 -14.50
CA ARG A 145 -18.70 -15.14 -13.76
C ARG A 145 -19.42 -14.10 -12.91
N GLN A 146 -19.23 -14.16 -11.60
CA GLN A 146 -19.82 -13.23 -10.66
C GLN A 146 -18.72 -12.43 -9.99
N THR A 147 -18.79 -11.11 -10.14
CA THR A 147 -17.97 -10.19 -9.39
C THR A 147 -18.64 -9.93 -8.04
N MET A 148 -17.97 -10.23 -6.96
CA MET A 148 -18.45 -9.97 -5.61
C MET A 148 -18.18 -8.52 -5.26
N GLY A 149 -19.21 -7.67 -5.27
CA GLY A 149 -19.15 -6.27 -4.85
C GLY A 149 -19.12 -6.10 -3.34
N GLN A 150 -18.83 -4.87 -2.87
CA GLN A 150 -18.82 -4.51 -1.45
C GLN A 150 -20.20 -4.64 -0.79
N PRO A 151 -20.28 -4.85 0.54
CA PRO A 151 -21.55 -4.96 1.27
C PRO A 151 -22.37 -3.69 1.14
N GLY A 152 -23.49 -3.75 0.40
CA GLY A 152 -24.47 -2.66 0.27
C GLY A 152 -24.83 -2.25 -1.16
N GLU A 153 -24.19 -2.79 -2.18
CA GLU A 153 -24.62 -2.67 -3.57
C GLU A 153 -25.42 -3.90 -3.98
N ASP A 154 -26.47 -3.69 -4.79
CA ASP A 154 -27.31 -4.78 -5.29
C ASP A 154 -26.43 -5.71 -6.17
N ASP A 155 -26.40 -7.02 -5.83
CA ASP A 155 -25.70 -8.07 -6.58
C ASP A 155 -25.95 -7.92 -8.08
N GLN A 156 -24.89 -7.70 -8.86
CA GLN A 156 -24.99 -7.70 -10.31
C GLN A 156 -25.24 -9.14 -10.79
N GLU A 157 -26.22 -9.32 -11.69
CA GLU A 157 -26.47 -10.63 -12.31
C GLU A 157 -25.16 -11.07 -13.02
N GLY A 158 -24.62 -12.24 -12.64
CA GLY A 158 -23.38 -12.76 -13.19
C GLY A 158 -23.40 -12.84 -14.73
N GLU A 159 -22.29 -12.49 -15.35
CA GLU A 159 -22.11 -12.61 -16.79
C GLU A 159 -22.04 -14.10 -17.18
N THR A 160 -22.81 -14.54 -18.19
CA THR A 160 -22.71 -15.92 -18.71
C THR A 160 -21.43 -16.06 -19.51
N VAL A 161 -20.56 -16.98 -19.09
CA VAL A 161 -19.27 -17.28 -19.74
C VAL A 161 -19.25 -18.72 -20.24
N SER A 162 -18.23 -19.10 -21.00
CA SER A 162 -18.05 -20.45 -21.53
C SER A 162 -16.99 -21.23 -20.74
N LEU A 163 -16.91 -22.56 -20.93
CA LEU A 163 -15.86 -23.38 -20.33
C LEU A 163 -14.44 -22.90 -20.75
N GLU A 164 -14.31 -22.35 -21.95
CA GLU A 164 -13.03 -21.84 -22.50
C GLU A 164 -12.56 -20.56 -21.78
N ASP A 165 -13.45 -19.89 -21.06
CA ASP A 165 -13.16 -18.68 -20.28
C ASP A 165 -12.71 -18.99 -18.83
N ILE A 166 -12.72 -20.28 -18.41
CA ILE A 166 -12.21 -20.73 -17.09
C ILE A 166 -10.72 -21.05 -17.22
N GLN A 167 -9.91 -20.56 -16.28
CA GLN A 167 -8.46 -20.74 -16.28
C GLN A 167 -7.98 -21.48 -15.01
N GLU A 168 -6.80 -22.11 -15.10
CA GLU A 168 -6.10 -22.64 -13.93
C GLU A 168 -5.79 -21.49 -12.95
N GLY A 169 -6.17 -21.70 -11.68
CA GLY A 169 -6.07 -20.68 -10.64
C GLY A 169 -7.35 -19.90 -10.36
N ASP A 170 -8.41 -20.05 -11.19
CA ASP A 170 -9.71 -19.44 -10.90
C ASP A 170 -10.33 -20.07 -9.64
N THR A 171 -10.92 -19.25 -8.79
CA THR A 171 -11.74 -19.72 -7.67
C THR A 171 -13.15 -19.94 -8.16
N VAL A 172 -13.70 -21.13 -7.96
CA VAL A 172 -15.05 -21.47 -8.40
C VAL A 172 -15.92 -22.00 -7.27
N SER A 173 -17.22 -21.74 -7.38
CA SER A 173 -18.24 -22.50 -6.67
C SER A 173 -19.03 -23.35 -7.67
N ALA A 174 -19.21 -24.61 -7.39
CA ALA A 174 -19.93 -25.53 -8.26
C ALA A 174 -21.09 -26.21 -7.51
N GLU A 175 -22.29 -26.16 -8.09
CA GLU A 175 -23.43 -26.94 -7.62
C GLU A 175 -23.50 -28.25 -8.42
N LEU A 176 -23.47 -29.38 -7.74
CA LEU A 176 -23.45 -30.70 -8.36
C LEU A 176 -24.80 -31.40 -8.28
N ASP A 177 -25.14 -32.15 -9.33
CA ASP A 177 -26.27 -33.07 -9.32
C ASP A 177 -25.96 -34.35 -8.54
N GLY A 178 -26.95 -35.24 -8.38
CA GLY A 178 -26.78 -36.51 -7.67
C GLY A 178 -25.84 -37.51 -8.34
N ASP A 179 -25.40 -37.27 -9.57
CA ASP A 179 -24.47 -38.08 -10.36
C ASP A 179 -23.05 -37.43 -10.42
N GLY A 180 -22.85 -36.25 -9.81
CA GLY A 180 -21.57 -35.54 -9.70
C GLY A 180 -21.24 -34.64 -10.92
N ASN A 181 -22.22 -34.32 -11.76
CA ASN A 181 -22.03 -33.34 -12.83
C ASN A 181 -22.40 -31.93 -12.33
N ALA A 182 -21.76 -30.91 -12.87
CA ALA A 182 -22.10 -29.53 -12.54
C ALA A 182 -23.48 -29.15 -13.10
N VAL A 183 -24.38 -28.69 -12.24
CA VAL A 183 -25.61 -27.99 -12.59
C VAL A 183 -25.28 -26.53 -12.91
N SER A 184 -24.47 -25.90 -12.06
CA SER A 184 -23.94 -24.57 -12.29
C SER A 184 -22.49 -24.48 -11.83
N VAL A 185 -21.72 -23.62 -12.48
CA VAL A 185 -20.36 -23.21 -12.07
C VAL A 185 -20.33 -21.70 -12.06
N THR A 186 -20.00 -21.13 -10.91
CA THR A 186 -19.78 -19.69 -10.79
C THR A 186 -18.31 -19.42 -10.56
N VAL A 187 -17.68 -18.76 -11.53
CA VAL A 187 -16.32 -18.22 -11.37
C VAL A 187 -16.44 -16.97 -10.50
N LEU A 188 -15.81 -17.02 -9.33
CA LEU A 188 -15.84 -15.92 -8.38
C LEU A 188 -14.69 -14.98 -8.70
N SER A 189 -14.99 -13.79 -9.19
CA SER A 189 -14.06 -12.68 -9.30
C SER A 189 -14.42 -11.61 -8.30
N PHE A 190 -13.41 -11.00 -7.69
CA PHE A 190 -13.60 -9.91 -6.73
C PHE A 190 -13.14 -8.63 -7.40
N GLU A 191 -14.07 -7.77 -7.83
CA GLU A 191 -13.75 -6.38 -8.14
C GLU A 191 -13.78 -5.59 -6.83
N MET A 192 -12.64 -5.09 -6.42
CA MET A 192 -12.64 -3.95 -5.53
C MET A 192 -12.94 -2.72 -6.39
N ALA A 193 -14.11 -2.12 -6.14
CA ALA A 193 -14.60 -0.97 -6.89
C ALA A 193 -13.52 0.11 -6.99
N GLY A 194 -13.32 0.59 -8.22
CA GLY A 194 -12.39 1.64 -8.56
C GLY A 194 -12.57 2.85 -7.65
N GLN A 195 -11.51 3.22 -6.95
CA GLN A 195 -11.48 4.39 -6.10
C GLN A 195 -11.27 5.64 -6.96
N PRO A 196 -12.06 6.70 -6.83
CA PRO A 196 -11.59 8.02 -7.15
C PRO A 196 -10.60 8.45 -6.07
N GLY A 197 -9.37 8.71 -6.42
CA GLY A 197 -8.33 9.20 -5.51
C GLY A 197 -7.28 8.17 -5.13
N GLY A 198 -6.45 7.86 -6.05
CA GLY A 198 -5.07 7.58 -6.11
C GLY A 198 -4.40 6.67 -5.11
N GLY A 199 -4.27 5.49 -5.42
CA GLY A 199 -3.26 4.49 -5.19
C GLY A 199 -3.55 3.35 -6.14
N PRO A 200 -2.56 2.61 -6.61
CA PRO A 200 -2.78 1.51 -7.53
C PRO A 200 -3.78 0.51 -6.96
N GLN A 201 -4.63 -0.01 -7.82
CA GLN A 201 -5.66 -1.00 -7.47
C GLN A 201 -5.00 -2.27 -6.91
N GLY A 202 -5.61 -2.88 -5.89
CA GLY A 202 -5.14 -4.10 -5.25
C GLY A 202 -5.17 -5.36 -6.13
N PRO A 203 -4.51 -6.48 -5.72
CA PRO A 203 -4.36 -7.68 -6.53
C PRO A 203 -5.70 -8.40 -6.70
N GLY A 204 -6.27 -8.26 -7.85
CA GLY A 204 -7.56 -8.80 -8.30
C GLY A 204 -7.94 -8.24 -9.64
N GLY A 205 -7.26 -7.16 -10.07
CA GLY A 205 -7.29 -6.72 -11.46
C GLY A 205 -6.66 -7.80 -12.32
N ASN A 206 -7.31 -8.13 -13.42
CA ASN A 206 -6.72 -8.84 -14.54
C ASN A 206 -5.23 -8.45 -14.61
N SER A 207 -4.32 -9.38 -14.39
CA SER A 207 -2.91 -9.18 -14.69
C SER A 207 -2.82 -9.04 -16.20
N GLN A 208 -3.08 -7.84 -16.75
CA GLN A 208 -2.75 -7.58 -18.12
C GLN A 208 -1.25 -7.82 -18.24
N GLU A 209 -0.87 -8.81 -19.01
CA GLU A 209 0.52 -8.99 -19.39
C GLU A 209 0.98 -7.73 -20.14
N ALA A 210 2.30 -7.47 -20.10
CA ALA A 210 2.87 -6.40 -20.92
C ALA A 210 2.40 -6.58 -22.37
N PRO A 211 1.98 -5.52 -23.05
CA PRO A 211 1.51 -5.65 -24.43
C PRO A 211 2.61 -6.24 -25.30
N GLU A 212 2.24 -7.20 -26.17
CA GLU A 212 3.20 -7.79 -27.13
C GLU A 212 3.67 -6.75 -28.16
N GLU A 213 2.85 -5.76 -28.49
CA GLU A 213 3.12 -4.68 -29.45
C GLU A 213 2.53 -3.37 -28.95
N TYR A 214 3.24 -2.26 -29.11
CA TYR A 214 2.76 -0.91 -28.86
C TYR A 214 2.38 -0.22 -30.17
N GLU A 215 1.32 0.58 -30.16
CA GLU A 215 1.00 1.47 -31.26
C GLU A 215 1.63 2.85 -31.01
N ALA A 216 2.35 3.40 -31.99
CA ALA A 216 3.00 4.71 -31.87
C ALA A 216 2.98 5.47 -33.21
N VAL A 217 2.97 6.82 -33.13
CA VAL A 217 3.06 7.67 -34.33
C VAL A 217 4.46 7.64 -34.92
N GLU A 218 5.47 7.77 -34.06
CA GLU A 218 6.89 7.67 -34.41
C GLU A 218 7.52 6.53 -33.63
N GLU A 219 8.17 5.63 -34.35
CA GLU A 219 8.85 4.47 -33.78
C GLU A 219 10.33 4.48 -34.17
N TYR A 220 11.21 4.35 -33.19
CA TYR A 220 12.65 4.30 -33.36
C TYR A 220 13.20 2.95 -32.90
N THR A 221 13.63 2.15 -33.87
CA THR A 221 14.26 0.83 -33.67
C THR A 221 15.73 0.83 -34.10
N GLU A 222 16.27 1.97 -34.51
CA GLU A 222 17.67 2.18 -34.92
C GLU A 222 18.17 3.50 -34.36
N ASP A 223 19.51 3.61 -34.18
CA ASP A 223 20.17 4.83 -33.72
C ASP A 223 19.72 6.05 -34.52
N THR A 224 19.15 7.04 -33.85
CA THR A 224 18.54 8.20 -34.50
C THR A 224 18.85 9.49 -33.74
N GLU A 225 19.14 10.56 -34.50
CA GLU A 225 19.20 11.93 -33.98
C GLU A 225 18.14 12.78 -34.72
N ALA A 226 17.21 13.38 -33.98
CA ALA A 226 16.18 14.27 -34.50
C ALA A 226 16.20 15.62 -33.77
N GLU A 227 16.13 16.70 -34.54
CA GLU A 227 16.01 18.08 -34.02
C GLU A 227 14.69 18.68 -34.49
N ASP A 228 14.03 19.47 -33.63
CA ASP A 228 12.77 20.18 -33.91
C ASP A 228 11.66 19.21 -34.44
N LEU A 229 11.61 17.99 -33.92
CA LEU A 229 10.58 17.00 -34.28
C LEU A 229 9.21 17.48 -33.76
N SER A 230 8.16 17.35 -34.57
CA SER A 230 6.79 17.62 -34.12
C SER A 230 5.95 16.36 -34.32
N VAL A 231 5.44 15.81 -33.22
CA VAL A 231 4.60 14.59 -33.19
C VAL A 231 3.24 14.96 -32.64
N GLU A 232 2.17 14.52 -33.32
CA GLU A 232 0.79 14.60 -32.82
C GLU A 232 0.18 13.19 -32.86
N SER A 233 -0.08 12.62 -31.68
CA SER A 233 -0.75 11.33 -31.50
C SER A 233 -2.20 11.55 -31.07
N THR A 234 -3.15 10.94 -31.80
CA THR A 234 -4.59 11.09 -31.55
C THR A 234 -5.35 9.76 -31.52
N GLY A 235 -4.65 8.63 -31.66
CA GLY A 235 -5.25 7.31 -31.58
C GLY A 235 -5.64 6.91 -30.15
N THR A 236 -6.51 5.94 -30.00
CA THR A 236 -6.84 5.34 -28.69
C THR A 236 -5.62 4.56 -28.20
N ASP A 237 -5.17 4.86 -26.99
CA ASP A 237 -4.04 4.18 -26.33
C ASP A 237 -2.72 4.15 -27.16
N GLU A 238 -2.61 5.03 -28.17
CA GLU A 238 -1.47 5.19 -29.07
C GLU A 238 -0.38 6.05 -28.39
N ASN A 239 0.87 5.61 -28.41
CA ASN A 239 2.00 6.40 -27.97
C ASN A 239 2.36 7.50 -28.98
N GLY A 240 2.90 8.63 -28.53
CA GLY A 240 3.44 9.64 -29.45
C GLY A 240 4.75 9.16 -30.09
N VAL A 241 5.71 8.80 -29.26
CA VAL A 241 7.02 8.27 -29.64
C VAL A 241 7.28 6.97 -28.89
N LEU A 242 7.77 5.96 -29.59
CA LEU A 242 8.24 4.68 -29.05
C LEU A 242 9.71 4.47 -29.39
N VAL A 243 10.52 4.08 -28.40
CA VAL A 243 11.92 3.65 -28.60
C VAL A 243 12.06 2.20 -28.14
N SER A 244 12.63 1.35 -29.00
CA SER A 244 12.78 -0.09 -28.75
C SER A 244 14.01 -0.66 -29.49
N GLU A 245 14.28 -1.98 -29.35
CA GLU A 245 15.35 -2.72 -30.03
C GLU A 245 16.78 -2.18 -29.77
N ASP A 246 17.07 -1.80 -28.52
CA ASP A 246 18.38 -1.30 -28.06
C ASP A 246 18.85 -0.03 -28.85
N ALA A 247 17.89 0.74 -29.40
CA ALA A 247 18.20 1.94 -30.16
C ALA A 247 18.72 3.08 -29.29
N GLN A 248 19.71 3.83 -29.81
CA GLN A 248 20.19 5.05 -29.18
C GLN A 248 19.55 6.28 -29.86
N VAL A 249 18.61 6.93 -29.17
CA VAL A 249 17.83 8.03 -29.75
C VAL A 249 18.17 9.35 -29.08
N THR A 250 18.32 10.42 -29.87
CA THR A 250 18.48 11.80 -29.37
C THR A 250 17.40 12.68 -29.98
N LEU A 251 16.57 13.27 -29.11
CA LEU A 251 15.51 14.21 -29.46
C LEU A 251 15.85 15.59 -28.89
N LYS A 252 16.07 16.59 -29.73
CA LYS A 252 16.35 17.95 -29.30
C LYS A 252 15.33 18.94 -29.83
N GLY A 253 14.76 19.77 -28.95
CA GLY A 253 13.78 20.79 -29.32
C GLY A 253 12.48 20.20 -29.86
N SER A 254 12.13 18.97 -29.47
CA SER A 254 10.96 18.27 -29.99
C SER A 254 9.68 18.70 -29.29
N ASP A 255 8.60 18.86 -30.08
CA ASP A 255 7.24 19.10 -29.58
C ASP A 255 6.41 17.82 -29.77
N ILE A 256 6.05 17.17 -28.67
CA ILE A 256 5.25 15.95 -28.65
C ILE A 256 3.89 16.25 -28.04
N SER A 257 2.82 16.07 -28.81
CA SER A 257 1.44 16.27 -28.35
C SER A 257 0.66 14.96 -28.42
N ARG A 258 0.07 14.57 -27.30
CA ARG A 258 -0.77 13.38 -27.16
C ARG A 258 -2.19 13.80 -26.78
N ILE A 259 -3.16 13.65 -27.69
CA ILE A 259 -4.55 14.08 -27.46
C ILE A 259 -5.49 12.95 -27.82
N SER A 260 -6.23 12.41 -26.86
CA SER A 260 -7.24 11.38 -27.10
C SER A 260 -8.36 11.45 -26.07
N GLN A 261 -9.60 11.45 -26.56
CA GLN A 261 -10.79 11.41 -25.71
C GLN A 261 -11.30 9.97 -25.51
N ASP A 262 -10.72 9.02 -26.23
CA ASP A 262 -11.13 7.60 -26.22
C ASP A 262 -10.12 6.70 -25.52
N SER A 263 -8.98 7.25 -25.05
CA SER A 263 -8.02 6.51 -24.23
C SER A 263 -8.57 6.24 -22.85
N THR A 264 -8.30 5.06 -22.32
CA THR A 264 -8.92 4.58 -21.08
C THR A 264 -8.04 4.73 -19.86
N GLY A 265 -6.71 4.82 -20.03
CA GLY A 265 -5.76 4.84 -18.91
C GLY A 265 -5.72 3.49 -18.16
N GLY A 266 -5.54 3.56 -16.84
CA GLY A 266 -5.54 2.38 -15.97
C GLY A 266 -4.21 1.62 -15.96
N ASP A 267 -4.27 0.31 -15.65
CA ASP A 267 -3.10 -0.54 -15.40
C ASP A 267 -2.14 -0.62 -16.60
N ALA A 268 -2.65 -0.78 -17.82
CA ALA A 268 -1.81 -0.84 -19.03
C ALA A 268 -0.97 0.42 -19.21
N SER A 269 -1.54 1.59 -18.91
CA SER A 269 -0.83 2.87 -19.00
C SER A 269 0.14 3.05 -17.84
N SER A 270 -0.28 2.70 -16.62
CA SER A 270 0.52 2.89 -15.41
C SER A 270 1.71 1.93 -15.34
N PHE A 271 1.51 0.65 -15.73
CA PHE A 271 2.54 -0.38 -15.56
C PHE A 271 3.45 -0.54 -16.78
N TYR A 272 2.94 -0.25 -17.98
CA TYR A 272 3.64 -0.54 -19.24
C TYR A 272 3.81 0.67 -20.16
N GLY A 273 3.27 1.83 -19.80
CA GLY A 273 3.40 3.06 -20.57
C GLY A 273 2.55 3.13 -21.85
N VAL A 274 1.50 2.30 -21.95
CA VAL A 274 0.55 2.38 -23.07
C VAL A 274 -0.11 3.75 -23.11
N GLY A 275 -0.08 4.41 -24.26
CA GLY A 275 -0.67 5.74 -24.45
C GLY A 275 0.17 6.91 -23.93
N ALA A 276 1.40 6.69 -23.43
CA ALA A 276 2.32 7.77 -23.05
C ALA A 276 2.70 8.63 -24.26
N ALA A 277 2.96 9.92 -24.05
CA ALA A 277 3.47 10.79 -25.10
C ALA A 277 4.84 10.35 -25.60
N PHE A 278 5.72 9.97 -24.68
CA PHE A 278 7.01 9.37 -24.96
C PHE A 278 7.18 8.08 -24.14
N LEU A 279 7.46 6.97 -24.81
CA LEU A 279 7.75 5.68 -24.21
C LEU A 279 9.08 5.13 -24.75
N ALA A 280 9.98 4.74 -23.84
CA ALA A 280 11.12 3.89 -24.15
C ALA A 280 10.97 2.55 -23.43
N VAL A 281 11.07 1.44 -24.16
CA VAL A 281 11.00 0.09 -23.60
C VAL A 281 12.34 -0.63 -23.64
N ASP A 282 13.33 -0.06 -24.33
CA ASP A 282 14.67 -0.56 -24.47
C ASP A 282 15.62 0.56 -24.96
N GLY A 283 16.94 0.37 -24.85
CA GLY A 283 17.95 1.29 -25.36
C GLY A 283 18.12 2.59 -24.56
N ASP A 284 18.90 3.50 -25.13
CA ASP A 284 19.26 4.78 -24.50
C ASP A 284 18.58 5.97 -25.20
N THR A 285 17.79 6.76 -24.49
CA THR A 285 17.15 7.95 -25.05
C THR A 285 17.62 9.23 -24.38
N TYR A 286 17.88 10.27 -25.18
CA TYR A 286 18.31 11.59 -24.75
C TYR A 286 17.28 12.65 -25.24
N ILE A 287 16.55 13.28 -24.32
CA ILE A 287 15.53 14.30 -24.61
C ILE A 287 15.99 15.63 -24.05
N SER A 288 16.01 16.70 -24.87
CA SER A 288 16.36 18.03 -24.38
C SER A 288 15.64 19.16 -25.10
N GLU A 289 15.44 20.27 -24.38
CA GLU A 289 14.90 21.53 -24.89
C GLU A 289 13.52 21.40 -25.57
N GLY A 290 12.74 20.36 -25.22
CA GLY A 290 11.46 20.03 -25.83
C GLY A 290 10.23 20.44 -25.02
N THR A 291 9.05 20.17 -25.61
CA THR A 291 7.75 20.33 -24.98
C THR A 291 6.95 19.03 -25.17
N ILE A 292 6.37 18.54 -24.10
CA ILE A 292 5.52 17.32 -24.10
C ILE A 292 4.19 17.67 -23.44
N ASP A 293 3.12 17.67 -24.23
CA ASP A 293 1.78 17.99 -23.76
C ASP A 293 0.83 16.82 -23.97
N THR A 294 0.09 16.42 -22.92
CA THR A 294 -0.89 15.34 -23.01
C THR A 294 -2.28 15.75 -22.55
N ASP A 295 -3.29 15.40 -23.32
CA ASP A 295 -4.72 15.47 -22.98
C ASP A 295 -5.37 14.12 -23.35
N ALA A 296 -4.93 13.07 -22.65
CA ALA A 296 -5.41 11.71 -22.82
C ALA A 296 -5.32 10.94 -21.48
N ALA A 297 -6.33 10.16 -21.13
CA ALA A 297 -6.25 9.31 -19.95
C ALA A 297 -5.10 8.29 -20.11
N GLY A 298 -4.28 8.12 -19.08
CA GLY A 298 -3.06 7.31 -19.14
C GLY A 298 -1.92 7.90 -19.97
N GLY A 299 -2.09 9.12 -20.49
CA GLY A 299 -1.10 9.83 -21.30
C GLY A 299 0.07 10.36 -20.48
N ALA A 300 0.91 9.48 -19.89
CA ALA A 300 2.12 9.91 -19.21
C ALA A 300 3.02 10.75 -20.13
N GLY A 301 3.75 11.72 -19.57
CA GLY A 301 4.64 12.56 -20.34
C GLY A 301 5.85 11.81 -20.87
N ILE A 302 6.75 11.39 -19.99
CA ILE A 302 7.94 10.59 -20.31
C ILE A 302 7.89 9.30 -19.53
N PHE A 303 7.97 8.17 -20.20
CA PHE A 303 7.91 6.84 -19.58
C PHE A 303 9.14 6.00 -19.95
N SER A 304 9.85 5.49 -18.95
CA SER A 304 10.93 4.51 -19.07
C SER A 304 10.47 3.17 -18.54
N TYR A 305 10.46 2.13 -19.37
CA TYR A 305 10.02 0.79 -19.02
C TYR A 305 11.08 -0.25 -19.34
N GLY A 306 11.17 -1.32 -18.54
CA GLY A 306 12.03 -2.46 -18.83
C GLY A 306 13.52 -2.11 -18.80
N ASP A 307 14.22 -2.45 -19.85
CA ASP A 307 15.68 -2.22 -19.97
C ASP A 307 16.02 -0.78 -20.46
N ALA A 308 15.01 0.08 -20.66
CA ALA A 308 15.23 1.43 -21.18
C ALA A 308 15.94 2.36 -20.18
N VAL A 309 16.83 3.21 -20.70
CA VAL A 309 17.45 4.32 -19.98
C VAL A 309 17.11 5.64 -20.64
N VAL A 310 16.33 6.50 -19.95
CA VAL A 310 15.96 7.80 -20.43
C VAL A 310 16.73 8.91 -19.72
N TYR A 311 17.35 9.79 -20.47
CA TYR A 311 18.03 11.00 -20.01
C TYR A 311 17.25 12.20 -20.51
N ALA A 312 16.61 12.97 -19.62
CA ALA A 312 15.78 14.12 -19.97
C ALA A 312 16.35 15.42 -19.36
N ALA A 313 16.40 16.50 -20.13
CA ALA A 313 16.91 17.76 -19.61
C ALA A 313 16.19 18.97 -20.20
N ASP A 314 16.03 20.03 -19.39
CA ASP A 314 15.55 21.35 -19.84
C ASP A 314 14.26 21.24 -20.70
N THR A 315 13.36 20.31 -20.36
CA THR A 315 12.14 19.96 -21.09
C THR A 315 10.91 20.26 -20.23
N SER A 316 9.86 20.78 -20.87
CA SER A 316 8.57 21.03 -20.24
C SER A 316 7.61 19.88 -20.49
N VAL A 317 6.91 19.43 -19.45
CA VAL A 317 5.92 18.33 -19.51
C VAL A 317 4.63 18.79 -18.85
N ALA A 318 3.51 18.71 -19.58
CA ALA A 318 2.19 19.01 -19.05
C ALA A 318 1.20 17.87 -19.33
N THR A 319 0.47 17.40 -18.30
CA THR A 319 -0.55 16.37 -18.45
C THR A 319 -1.88 16.81 -17.86
N GLU A 320 -3.00 16.51 -18.55
CA GLU A 320 -4.32 17.03 -18.20
C GLU A 320 -5.27 15.97 -17.60
N GLN A 321 -5.24 14.72 -18.09
CA GLN A 321 -6.22 13.69 -17.76
C GLN A 321 -5.74 12.77 -16.63
N ASP A 322 -6.64 11.90 -16.13
CA ASP A 322 -6.37 10.96 -15.05
C ASP A 322 -5.34 9.89 -15.45
N THR A 323 -4.63 9.35 -14.46
CA THR A 323 -3.56 8.35 -14.61
C THR A 323 -2.40 8.78 -15.53
N SER A 324 -2.24 10.08 -15.75
CA SER A 324 -1.25 10.68 -16.65
C SER A 324 -0.10 11.30 -15.86
N GLY A 325 0.85 10.48 -15.39
CA GLY A 325 2.04 10.94 -14.66
C GLY A 325 2.94 11.85 -15.50
N GLY A 326 3.76 12.68 -14.84
CA GLY A 326 4.70 13.57 -15.52
C GLY A 326 5.88 12.81 -16.11
N ILE A 327 6.82 12.38 -15.25
CA ILE A 327 7.92 11.47 -15.59
C ILE A 327 7.75 10.17 -14.82
N HIS A 328 8.00 9.04 -15.49
CA HIS A 328 7.57 7.75 -15.02
C HIS A 328 8.61 6.66 -15.28
N ALA A 329 8.84 5.77 -14.31
CA ALA A 329 9.63 4.55 -14.47
C ALA A 329 8.85 3.35 -13.93
N ALA A 330 8.82 2.25 -14.69
CA ALA A 330 8.21 0.99 -14.27
C ALA A 330 8.92 -0.20 -14.91
N GLY A 331 8.67 -1.42 -14.39
CA GLY A 331 9.23 -2.64 -14.94
C GLY A 331 10.76 -2.70 -14.95
N GLY A 332 11.45 -1.96 -14.09
CA GLY A 332 12.91 -1.86 -14.04
C GLY A 332 13.51 -0.66 -14.79
N GLY A 333 12.68 0.15 -15.48
CA GLY A 333 13.15 1.30 -16.27
C GLY A 333 13.99 2.30 -15.48
N THR A 334 14.92 2.96 -16.16
CA THR A 334 15.80 3.97 -15.55
C THR A 334 15.54 5.35 -16.15
N LEU A 335 15.41 6.39 -15.31
CA LEU A 335 15.19 7.76 -15.75
C LEU A 335 16.10 8.72 -14.99
N TYR A 336 16.90 9.47 -15.74
CA TYR A 336 17.71 10.57 -15.24
C TYR A 336 17.15 11.91 -15.76
N ALA A 337 16.91 12.88 -14.86
CA ALA A 337 16.30 14.14 -15.23
C ALA A 337 17.08 15.35 -14.70
N TRP A 338 17.24 16.38 -15.51
CA TRP A 338 17.85 17.65 -15.14
C TRP A 338 16.98 18.82 -15.51
N ASN A 339 16.59 19.62 -14.51
CA ASN A 339 15.91 20.90 -14.69
C ASN A 339 14.65 20.80 -15.57
N LEU A 340 13.77 19.84 -15.30
CA LEU A 340 12.47 19.73 -15.96
C LEU A 340 11.45 20.69 -15.34
N ASP A 341 10.45 21.08 -16.12
CA ASP A 341 9.25 21.80 -15.67
C ASP A 341 8.03 20.93 -15.93
N VAL A 342 7.50 20.30 -14.86
CA VAL A 342 6.46 19.28 -14.94
C VAL A 342 5.20 19.77 -14.23
N GLU A 343 4.06 19.77 -14.94
CA GLU A 343 2.74 20.03 -14.38
C GLU A 343 1.77 18.91 -14.71
N THR A 344 1.12 18.31 -13.71
CA THR A 344 0.06 17.30 -13.88
C THR A 344 -1.25 17.78 -13.28
N LYS A 345 -2.41 17.45 -13.88
CA LYS A 345 -3.72 17.91 -13.41
C LYS A 345 -4.70 16.80 -13.10
N GLY A 346 -4.55 15.64 -13.70
CA GLY A 346 -5.45 14.50 -13.52
C GLY A 346 -5.38 13.88 -12.13
N GLU A 347 -6.39 13.11 -11.78
CA GLU A 347 -6.38 12.23 -10.62
C GLU A 347 -5.36 11.09 -10.83
N SER A 348 -4.70 10.64 -9.75
CA SER A 348 -3.66 9.60 -9.82
C SER A 348 -2.53 9.89 -10.81
N SER A 349 -2.11 11.15 -10.89
CA SER A 349 -1.15 11.67 -11.86
C SER A 349 0.03 12.36 -11.16
N ALA A 350 0.84 11.57 -10.42
CA ALA A 350 2.02 12.11 -9.75
C ALA A 350 3.03 12.71 -10.76
N ALA A 351 3.72 13.78 -10.36
CA ALA A 351 4.68 14.46 -11.25
C ALA A 351 5.95 13.65 -11.47
N ILE A 352 6.45 12.99 -10.39
CA ILE A 352 7.49 11.96 -10.44
C ILE A 352 6.83 10.67 -9.97
N ARG A 353 6.74 9.67 -10.84
CA ARG A 353 5.98 8.46 -10.59
C ARG A 353 6.76 7.20 -10.94
N SER A 354 6.56 6.17 -10.16
CA SER A 354 6.93 4.81 -10.54
C SER A 354 5.77 3.85 -10.28
N ASP A 355 5.78 2.73 -10.96
CA ASP A 355 4.75 1.70 -10.83
C ASP A 355 5.37 0.30 -10.85
N ARG A 356 4.53 -0.72 -10.97
CA ARG A 356 4.85 -2.15 -10.87
C ARG A 356 6.18 -2.52 -11.54
N GLY A 357 6.98 -3.30 -10.81
CA GLY A 357 8.32 -3.72 -11.25
C GLY A 357 9.40 -2.69 -10.94
N GLY A 358 9.04 -1.56 -10.35
CA GLY A 358 10.01 -0.57 -9.86
C GLY A 358 10.88 0.06 -10.95
N GLY A 359 12.04 0.52 -10.54
CA GLY A 359 13.04 1.13 -11.42
C GLY A 359 13.98 2.06 -10.65
N LEU A 360 14.69 2.91 -11.37
CA LEU A 360 15.59 3.91 -10.82
C LEU A 360 15.26 5.28 -11.38
N MET A 361 15.06 6.26 -10.52
CA MET A 361 14.91 7.66 -10.95
C MET A 361 15.88 8.56 -10.18
N VAL A 362 16.66 9.37 -10.91
CA VAL A 362 17.53 10.40 -10.32
C VAL A 362 17.20 11.73 -10.97
N VAL A 363 16.78 12.68 -10.16
CA VAL A 363 16.28 13.98 -10.59
C VAL A 363 17.12 15.09 -9.96
N ASP A 364 17.70 15.97 -10.76
CA ASP A 364 18.54 17.08 -10.31
C ASP A 364 18.00 18.42 -10.82
N GLY A 365 17.38 19.20 -9.94
CA GLY A 365 16.74 20.46 -10.25
C GLY A 365 15.40 20.33 -10.95
N GLY A 366 14.72 21.46 -11.09
CA GLY A 366 13.44 21.57 -11.79
C GLY A 366 12.24 21.85 -10.88
N THR A 367 11.07 21.90 -11.51
CA THR A 367 9.78 22.17 -10.85
C THR A 367 8.80 21.05 -11.19
N TYR A 368 8.19 20.50 -10.16
CA TYR A 368 7.26 19.37 -10.26
C TYR A 368 5.99 19.74 -9.51
N LEU A 369 4.91 20.00 -10.23
CA LEU A 369 3.63 20.47 -9.71
C LEU A 369 2.51 19.50 -10.04
N THR A 370 1.78 19.03 -9.04
CA THR A 370 0.54 18.27 -9.24
C THR A 370 -0.67 19.05 -8.74
N LYS A 371 -1.78 18.96 -9.48
CA LYS A 371 -3.05 19.63 -9.16
C LYS A 371 -4.21 18.64 -8.96
N GLY A 372 -4.01 17.39 -9.32
CA GLY A 372 -5.00 16.34 -9.18
C GLY A 372 -5.17 15.87 -7.73
N THR A 373 -6.33 15.30 -7.43
CA THR A 373 -6.57 14.58 -6.17
C THR A 373 -5.84 13.24 -6.22
N GLY A 374 -5.25 12.80 -5.09
CA GLY A 374 -4.50 11.54 -5.06
C GLY A 374 -3.29 11.53 -6.03
N SER A 375 -2.74 12.71 -6.28
CA SER A 375 -1.60 12.93 -7.18
C SER A 375 -0.45 13.54 -6.39
N PRO A 376 0.32 12.73 -5.61
CA PRO A 376 1.45 13.24 -4.87
C PRO A 376 2.50 13.85 -5.80
N ALA A 377 3.35 14.73 -5.28
CA ALA A 377 4.47 15.25 -6.06
C ALA A 377 5.43 14.13 -6.45
N VAL A 378 5.65 13.17 -5.52
CA VAL A 378 6.44 11.95 -5.77
C VAL A 378 5.69 10.72 -5.26
N TYR A 379 5.43 9.77 -6.14
CA TYR A 379 4.89 8.43 -5.82
C TYR A 379 5.93 7.36 -6.15
N SER A 380 6.25 6.51 -5.19
CA SER A 380 7.30 5.49 -5.35
C SER A 380 6.86 4.07 -5.09
N THR A 381 7.10 3.23 -6.08
CA THR A 381 7.31 1.79 -6.02
C THR A 381 8.71 1.44 -6.59
N ALA A 382 9.72 2.33 -6.39
CA ALA A 382 11.05 2.27 -6.97
C ALA A 382 12.11 2.91 -6.05
N ASP A 383 13.33 3.01 -6.52
CA ASP A 383 14.39 3.83 -5.92
C ASP A 383 14.41 5.22 -6.59
N ILE A 384 13.91 6.25 -5.88
CA ILE A 384 13.82 7.61 -6.38
C ILE A 384 14.69 8.54 -5.55
N THR A 385 15.60 9.25 -6.20
CA THR A 385 16.44 10.29 -5.57
C THR A 385 16.23 11.62 -6.27
N VAL A 386 15.91 12.68 -5.50
CA VAL A 386 15.66 14.03 -6.02
C VAL A 386 16.55 15.03 -5.30
N HIS A 387 17.16 15.93 -6.06
CA HIS A 387 18.05 16.97 -5.56
C HIS A 387 17.64 18.35 -6.07
N ASP A 388 17.79 19.37 -5.21
CA ASP A 388 17.64 20.82 -5.49
C ASP A 388 16.41 21.18 -6.34
N SER A 389 15.26 20.51 -6.07
CA SER A 389 14.02 20.60 -6.84
C SER A 389 12.89 21.21 -6.04
N SER A 390 11.91 21.80 -6.75
CA SER A 390 10.64 22.27 -6.18
C SER A 390 9.54 21.25 -6.47
N LEU A 391 8.99 20.64 -5.42
CA LEU A 391 8.00 19.56 -5.46
C LEU A 391 6.72 20.02 -4.78
N THR A 392 5.60 20.10 -5.50
CA THR A 392 4.34 20.63 -4.95
C THR A 392 3.16 19.78 -5.35
N ALA A 393 2.35 19.37 -4.36
CA ALA A 393 1.05 18.73 -4.54
C ALA A 393 -0.06 19.63 -3.99
N GLU A 394 -0.88 20.24 -4.89
CA GLU A 394 -1.90 21.21 -4.48
C GLU A 394 -3.14 20.56 -3.83
N ASN A 395 -3.46 19.31 -4.17
CA ASN A 395 -4.65 18.60 -3.71
C ASN A 395 -4.37 17.16 -3.26
N SER A 396 -3.12 16.87 -2.90
CA SER A 396 -2.67 15.54 -2.45
C SER A 396 -1.60 15.68 -1.37
N GLU A 397 -1.24 14.56 -0.77
CA GLU A 397 -0.01 14.41 0.00
C GLU A 397 1.21 14.73 -0.88
N ALA A 398 2.30 15.15 -0.26
CA ALA A 398 3.51 15.48 -1.01
C ALA A 398 4.24 14.22 -1.49
N VAL A 399 4.29 13.18 -0.66
CA VAL A 399 5.00 11.92 -0.91
C VAL A 399 4.18 10.72 -0.47
N CYS A 400 4.20 9.70 -1.33
CA CYS A 400 3.63 8.38 -1.08
C CYS A 400 4.65 7.31 -1.45
N ILE A 401 4.99 6.41 -0.51
CA ILE A 401 5.90 5.28 -0.73
C ILE A 401 5.18 3.98 -0.38
N GLU A 402 5.14 3.06 -1.32
CA GLU A 402 4.52 1.76 -1.14
C GLU A 402 5.54 0.62 -1.12
N GLY A 403 5.48 -0.22 -0.09
CA GLY A 403 6.31 -1.42 0.05
C GLY A 403 7.82 -1.17 0.15
N GLU A 404 8.64 -2.13 -0.26
CA GLU A 404 10.11 -2.10 -0.18
C GLU A 404 10.71 -1.11 -1.19
N ASN A 405 10.43 0.19 -1.01
CA ASN A 405 10.84 1.25 -1.92
C ASN A 405 11.40 2.46 -1.19
N THR A 406 12.03 3.36 -1.94
CA THR A 406 12.78 4.46 -1.34
C THR A 406 12.57 5.78 -2.06
N ILE A 407 12.39 6.86 -1.28
CA ILE A 407 12.54 8.25 -1.76
C ILE A 407 13.60 8.95 -0.92
N ARG A 408 14.56 9.59 -1.60
CA ARG A 408 15.59 10.46 -1.00
C ARG A 408 15.50 11.85 -1.58
N LEU A 409 15.42 12.86 -0.72
CA LEU A 409 15.33 14.27 -1.09
C LEU A 409 16.50 15.05 -0.49
N PHE A 410 17.29 15.71 -1.35
CA PHE A 410 18.44 16.52 -0.92
C PHE A 410 18.24 17.98 -1.33
N GLY A 411 18.15 18.88 -0.37
CA GLY A 411 18.00 20.32 -0.62
C GLY A 411 16.68 20.74 -1.28
N CYS A 412 15.69 19.84 -1.35
CA CYS A 412 14.41 20.08 -2.03
C CYS A 412 13.47 20.98 -1.23
N SER A 413 12.56 21.67 -1.94
CA SER A 413 11.36 22.26 -1.36
C SER A 413 10.18 21.33 -1.65
N LEU A 414 9.59 20.77 -0.61
CA LEU A 414 8.49 19.80 -0.69
C LEU A 414 7.24 20.38 -0.02
N ASP A 415 6.11 20.38 -0.74
CA ASP A 415 4.85 20.99 -0.30
C ASP A 415 3.67 20.09 -0.67
N GLY A 416 2.86 19.70 0.30
CA GLY A 416 1.63 18.92 0.09
C GLY A 416 0.43 19.56 0.76
N ASN A 417 -0.75 19.34 0.18
CA ASN A 417 -2.02 19.84 0.70
C ASN A 417 -3.12 18.82 0.42
N MET A 418 -3.04 17.69 1.13
CA MET A 418 -3.96 16.57 1.00
C MET A 418 -5.41 16.99 1.31
N MET A 419 -6.33 16.59 0.46
CA MET A 419 -7.76 16.78 0.70
C MET A 419 -8.27 15.70 1.67
N ASP A 420 -9.26 16.07 2.49
CA ASP A 420 -9.95 15.10 3.36
C ASP A 420 -10.75 14.11 2.52
N ASP A 421 -10.61 12.82 2.84
CA ASP A 421 -11.34 11.70 2.22
C ASP A 421 -11.91 10.81 3.32
N SER A 422 -13.19 10.53 3.25
CA SER A 422 -13.92 9.75 4.27
C SER A 422 -13.40 8.32 4.46
N ARG A 423 -12.63 7.79 3.51
CA ARG A 423 -11.98 6.47 3.60
C ARG A 423 -10.70 6.50 4.43
N ASN A 424 -10.17 7.69 4.71
CA ASN A 424 -8.97 7.86 5.52
C ASN A 424 -9.36 8.16 6.97
N ASP A 425 -8.63 7.61 7.91
CA ASP A 425 -8.76 7.94 9.33
C ASP A 425 -8.07 9.25 9.73
N CYS A 426 -7.21 9.78 8.85
CA CYS A 426 -6.56 11.07 9.00
C CYS A 426 -6.06 11.59 7.63
N THR A 427 -5.59 12.84 7.61
CA THR A 427 -4.83 13.42 6.50
C THR A 427 -3.36 13.54 6.88
N TRP A 428 -2.48 13.36 5.91
CA TRP A 428 -1.03 13.34 6.08
C TRP A 428 -0.30 14.10 4.97
N ASN A 429 0.99 14.33 5.14
CA ASN A 429 1.82 14.97 4.12
C ASN A 429 2.80 14.00 3.46
N VAL A 430 3.34 13.06 4.23
CA VAL A 430 4.19 11.96 3.75
C VAL A 430 3.65 10.65 4.32
N ILE A 431 3.41 9.65 3.47
CA ILE A 431 2.96 8.32 3.88
C ILE A 431 3.92 7.23 3.41
N LEU A 432 4.18 6.27 4.32
CA LEU A 432 4.82 4.99 4.04
C LEU A 432 3.84 3.88 4.40
N TYR A 433 3.52 3.02 3.43
CA TYR A 433 2.47 2.02 3.62
C TYR A 433 2.66 0.81 2.69
N GLN A 434 1.89 -0.24 2.94
CA GLN A 434 1.72 -1.36 2.02
C GLN A 434 0.22 -1.54 1.73
N SER A 435 -0.15 -1.42 0.45
CA SER A 435 -1.54 -1.55 0.02
C SER A 435 -2.02 -2.98 -0.07
N MET A 436 -1.11 -3.95 -0.18
CA MET A 436 -1.38 -5.36 -0.52
C MET A 436 -1.90 -5.54 -1.96
N SER A 437 -1.68 -4.55 -2.84
CA SER A 437 -2.09 -4.61 -4.25
C SER A 437 -1.24 -5.55 -5.10
N GLY A 438 -0.03 -5.88 -4.63
CA GLY A 438 0.97 -6.60 -5.44
C GLY A 438 1.72 -5.71 -6.44
N ASP A 439 1.60 -4.39 -6.34
CA ASP A 439 2.33 -3.44 -7.19
C ASP A 439 3.75 -3.18 -6.67
N SER A 440 3.98 -3.49 -5.40
CA SER A 440 5.29 -3.44 -4.76
C SER A 440 5.50 -4.65 -3.85
N GLU A 441 6.75 -5.06 -3.67
CA GLU A 441 7.10 -6.11 -2.72
C GLU A 441 6.91 -5.62 -1.28
N GLU A 442 6.54 -6.55 -0.37
CA GLU A 442 6.46 -6.26 1.06
C GLU A 442 7.87 -6.09 1.62
N GLY A 443 8.09 -5.03 2.40
CA GLY A 443 9.37 -4.78 3.02
C GLY A 443 9.49 -3.37 3.57
N ASN A 444 10.74 -2.91 3.77
CA ASN A 444 10.99 -1.63 4.43
C ASN A 444 10.88 -0.45 3.45
N SER A 445 9.86 0.36 3.62
CA SER A 445 9.72 1.66 2.94
C SER A 445 10.69 2.68 3.54
N THR A 446 11.42 3.44 2.72
CA THR A 446 12.38 4.44 3.23
C THR A 446 12.09 5.83 2.71
N PHE A 447 11.92 6.78 3.63
CA PHE A 447 11.90 8.21 3.34
C PHE A 447 13.12 8.88 3.98
N GLU A 448 13.97 9.49 3.18
CA GLU A 448 15.10 10.28 3.62
C GLU A 448 14.99 11.70 3.10
N MET A 449 15.12 12.70 3.98
CA MET A 449 15.22 14.10 3.56
C MET A 449 16.35 14.81 4.31
N SER A 450 17.21 15.48 3.55
CA SER A 450 18.36 16.20 4.08
C SER A 450 18.41 17.63 3.54
N GLY A 451 18.32 18.60 4.43
CA GLY A 451 18.21 20.03 4.08
C GLY A 451 16.89 20.36 3.37
N GLY A 452 16.79 21.60 2.88
CA GLY A 452 15.58 22.07 2.21
C GLY A 452 14.42 22.37 3.16
N SER A 453 13.18 22.28 2.65
CA SER A 453 11.95 22.54 3.42
C SER A 453 10.84 21.55 3.11
N LEU A 454 10.06 21.22 4.13
CA LEU A 454 8.88 20.36 4.03
C LEU A 454 7.68 21.08 4.63
N ARG A 455 6.65 21.37 3.83
CA ARG A 455 5.43 22.06 4.26
C ARG A 455 4.21 21.14 4.17
N ALA A 456 3.48 21.02 5.27
CA ALA A 456 2.14 20.43 5.27
C ALA A 456 1.09 21.55 5.18
N GLY A 457 0.34 21.61 4.09
CA GLY A 457 -0.80 22.53 3.91
C GLY A 457 -2.01 22.09 4.74
N SER A 458 -2.16 20.79 4.95
CA SER A 458 -3.24 20.15 5.73
C SER A 458 -2.69 18.95 6.51
N GLY A 459 -3.46 18.46 7.48
CA GLY A 459 -3.19 17.22 8.20
C GLY A 459 -1.91 17.18 9.03
N GLY A 460 -1.49 15.97 9.36
CA GLY A 460 -0.23 15.69 10.06
C GLY A 460 0.98 15.61 9.12
N MET A 461 2.17 15.47 9.67
CA MET A 461 3.40 15.49 8.87
C MET A 461 3.72 14.11 8.28
N PHE A 462 3.88 13.08 9.11
CA PHE A 462 4.30 11.75 8.71
C PHE A 462 3.32 10.69 9.19
N TYR A 463 2.96 9.77 8.29
CA TYR A 463 2.14 8.62 8.62
C TYR A 463 2.79 7.34 8.12
N THR A 464 2.77 6.29 8.93
CA THR A 464 3.19 4.95 8.52
C THR A 464 2.22 3.91 9.05
N THR A 465 1.84 2.97 8.19
CA THR A 465 0.84 1.94 8.49
C THR A 465 1.04 0.71 7.60
N ASN A 466 0.76 -0.47 8.14
CA ASN A 466 0.81 -1.75 7.42
C ASN A 466 2.13 -2.02 6.68
N THR A 467 3.28 -1.56 7.21
CA THR A 467 4.58 -1.72 6.56
C THR A 467 5.73 -1.68 7.56
N GLU A 468 6.89 -2.18 7.17
CA GLU A 468 8.16 -1.79 7.77
C GLU A 468 8.56 -0.43 7.19
N SER A 469 9.09 0.49 8.01
CA SER A 469 9.39 1.84 7.55
C SER A 469 10.61 2.47 8.23
N THR A 470 11.31 3.28 7.45
CA THR A 470 12.46 4.06 7.91
C THR A 470 12.29 5.51 7.50
N PHE A 471 12.30 6.42 8.48
CA PHE A 471 12.37 7.85 8.24
C PHE A 471 13.72 8.39 8.70
N ILE A 472 14.36 9.21 7.85
CA ILE A 472 15.60 9.92 8.19
C ILE A 472 15.41 11.39 7.84
N LEU A 473 15.41 12.25 8.86
CA LEU A 473 15.34 13.70 8.67
C LEU A 473 16.61 14.37 9.19
N ARG A 474 17.26 15.14 8.33
CA ARG A 474 18.47 15.89 8.67
C ARG A 474 18.33 17.36 8.30
N ASP A 475 18.30 18.25 9.29
CA ASP A 475 18.33 19.72 9.12
C ASP A 475 17.30 20.24 8.10
N VAL A 476 16.08 19.68 8.13
CA VAL A 476 14.95 20.07 7.27
C VAL A 476 14.16 21.18 7.94
N ASN A 477 13.82 22.24 7.20
CA ASN A 477 12.89 23.26 7.68
C ASN A 477 11.45 22.76 7.56
N LEU A 478 10.81 22.41 8.70
CA LEU A 478 9.45 21.91 8.74
C LEU A 478 8.45 23.04 8.94
N GLU A 479 7.43 23.11 8.07
CA GLU A 479 6.30 24.02 8.17
C GLU A 479 5.01 23.21 8.33
N TYR A 480 4.34 23.36 9.46
CA TYR A 480 3.19 22.56 9.85
C TYR A 480 1.88 23.17 9.38
N SER A 481 0.87 22.34 9.15
CA SER A 481 -0.50 22.79 8.94
C SER A 481 -1.01 23.56 10.18
N GLN A 482 -2.06 24.34 9.98
CA GLN A 482 -2.62 25.13 11.09
C GLN A 482 -3.10 24.27 12.26
N GLU A 483 -3.61 23.07 11.98
CA GLU A 483 -4.15 22.15 12.97
C GLU A 483 -3.04 21.26 13.55
N ASN A 484 -2.05 20.91 12.74
CA ASN A 484 -0.93 20.03 13.09
C ASN A 484 -1.33 18.88 14.03
N PRO A 485 -2.21 17.97 13.60
CA PRO A 485 -2.79 16.96 14.47
C PRO A 485 -1.77 15.94 15.00
N PHE A 486 -0.67 15.75 14.27
CA PHE A 486 0.46 14.92 14.67
C PHE A 486 1.73 15.27 13.87
N PHE A 487 2.88 15.04 14.49
CA PHE A 487 4.17 15.03 13.81
C PHE A 487 4.41 13.67 13.13
N LEU A 488 4.26 12.58 13.87
CA LEU A 488 4.36 11.22 13.37
C LEU A 488 3.19 10.38 13.89
N LYS A 489 2.54 9.65 12.98
CA LYS A 489 1.56 8.62 13.33
C LYS A 489 2.08 7.27 12.85
N CYS A 490 2.39 6.36 13.79
CA CYS A 490 2.85 4.99 13.56
C CYS A 490 1.82 4.04 14.16
N THR A 491 0.79 3.69 13.39
CA THR A 491 -0.38 2.94 13.89
C THR A 491 -0.96 2.04 12.81
N GLY A 492 -1.85 1.12 13.21
CA GLY A 492 -2.80 0.53 12.29
C GLY A 492 -3.71 1.58 11.65
N ASN A 493 -4.43 1.19 10.61
CA ASN A 493 -5.39 2.02 9.91
C ASN A 493 -6.82 1.45 10.01
N ASN A 494 -7.82 2.26 9.61
CA ASN A 494 -9.24 1.89 9.67
C ASN A 494 -9.66 0.81 8.65
N ASN A 495 -8.76 0.40 7.77
CA ASN A 495 -8.95 -0.58 6.70
C ASN A 495 -10.02 -0.23 5.63
N GLU A 496 -10.50 1.00 5.58
CA GLU A 496 -11.46 1.43 4.56
C GLU A 496 -10.86 1.43 3.14
N ARG A 497 -9.53 1.46 3.04
CA ARG A 497 -8.77 1.31 1.79
C ARG A 497 -8.30 -0.11 1.51
N GLY A 498 -8.58 -1.07 2.37
CA GLY A 498 -8.11 -2.44 2.24
C GLY A 498 -6.61 -2.63 2.54
N TRP A 499 -5.98 -1.70 3.26
CA TRP A 499 -4.56 -1.81 3.60
C TRP A 499 -4.34 -2.75 4.77
N GLY A 500 -4.05 -4.00 4.45
CA GLY A 500 -3.80 -5.08 5.40
C GLY A 500 -5.07 -5.64 6.04
N THR A 501 -4.96 -6.09 7.28
CA THR A 501 -6.08 -6.67 8.05
C THR A 501 -6.35 -5.80 9.27
N SER A 502 -7.57 -5.34 9.46
CA SER A 502 -7.96 -4.51 10.60
C SER A 502 -7.52 -5.12 11.93
N GLY A 503 -6.83 -4.32 12.77
CA GLY A 503 -6.28 -4.73 14.05
C GLY A 503 -5.00 -5.58 13.96
N SER A 504 -4.43 -5.74 12.74
CA SER A 504 -3.15 -6.40 12.48
C SER A 504 -2.32 -5.68 11.41
N ASN A 505 -2.74 -4.49 11.02
CA ASN A 505 -2.13 -3.64 10.00
C ASN A 505 -1.31 -2.49 10.62
N GLY A 506 -0.61 -2.77 11.71
CA GLY A 506 0.34 -1.86 12.33
C GLY A 506 1.58 -1.62 11.47
N ALA A 507 2.43 -0.69 11.88
CA ALA A 507 3.71 -0.41 11.25
C ALA A 507 4.88 -0.85 12.14
N ASN A 508 6.02 -1.17 11.52
CA ASN A 508 7.30 -1.35 12.21
C ASN A 508 8.25 -0.23 11.76
N CYS A 509 8.43 0.81 12.60
CA CYS A 509 9.03 2.07 12.20
C CYS A 509 10.33 2.38 12.95
N THR A 510 11.37 2.72 12.21
CA THR A 510 12.55 3.40 12.74
C THR A 510 12.53 4.85 12.27
N PHE A 511 12.36 5.80 13.20
CA PHE A 511 12.44 7.23 12.91
C PHE A 511 13.74 7.81 13.46
N THR A 512 14.55 8.43 12.63
CA THR A 512 15.81 9.08 13.02
C THR A 512 15.81 10.56 12.69
N ALA A 513 15.84 11.39 13.72
CA ALA A 513 16.02 12.84 13.64
C ALA A 513 17.49 13.19 13.87
N VAL A 514 18.09 13.93 12.95
CA VAL A 514 19.50 14.36 13.00
C VAL A 514 19.57 15.88 12.91
N SER A 515 19.96 16.57 13.98
CA SER A 515 19.96 18.05 14.02
C SER A 515 18.60 18.65 13.63
N GLN A 516 17.49 17.98 13.98
CA GLN A 516 16.16 18.26 13.48
C GLN A 516 15.28 18.91 14.54
N ASN A 517 14.57 19.99 14.17
CA ASN A 517 13.54 20.60 15.01
C ASN A 517 12.17 20.05 14.62
N MET A 518 11.42 19.51 15.60
CA MET A 518 10.14 18.84 15.41
C MET A 518 9.08 19.42 16.34
N GLN A 519 7.84 19.56 15.82
CA GLN A 519 6.68 20.02 16.59
C GLN A 519 5.45 19.19 16.27
N GLY A 520 4.68 18.80 17.28
CA GLY A 520 3.47 17.98 17.20
C GLY A 520 3.66 16.63 17.89
N ASP A 521 2.56 15.93 18.08
CA ASP A 521 2.56 14.69 18.83
C ASP A 521 3.10 13.52 17.98
N VAL A 522 3.74 12.57 18.65
CA VAL A 522 4.10 11.26 18.14
C VAL A 522 3.03 10.28 18.60
N ILE A 523 2.28 9.70 17.66
CA ILE A 523 1.17 8.79 17.94
C ILE A 523 1.59 7.37 17.58
N TRP A 524 1.34 6.42 18.47
CA TRP A 524 1.60 5.00 18.26
C TRP A 524 0.50 4.11 18.85
N ASP A 525 0.43 2.84 18.46
CA ASP A 525 -0.52 1.86 19.01
C ASP A 525 0.15 0.54 19.39
N SER A 526 -0.60 -0.34 20.07
CA SER A 526 -0.07 -1.61 20.56
C SER A 526 0.11 -2.70 19.49
N ILE A 527 -0.24 -2.43 18.23
CA ILE A 527 0.02 -3.34 17.10
C ILE A 527 1.17 -2.85 16.22
N SER A 528 1.83 -1.76 16.60
CA SER A 528 2.95 -1.15 15.87
C SER A 528 4.20 -1.10 16.73
N ASP A 529 5.36 -1.18 16.10
CA ASP A 529 6.68 -1.04 16.71
C ASP A 529 7.30 0.30 16.28
N LEU A 530 7.73 1.12 17.24
CA LEU A 530 8.36 2.40 16.98
C LEU A 530 9.65 2.56 17.78
N ASP A 531 10.77 2.71 17.05
CA ASP A 531 12.03 3.21 17.61
C ASP A 531 12.28 4.64 17.13
N PHE A 532 12.16 5.62 18.06
CA PHE A 532 12.24 7.05 17.78
C PHE A 532 13.55 7.64 18.30
N TYR A 533 14.48 7.95 17.40
CA TYR A 533 15.82 8.47 17.73
C TYR A 533 15.92 9.97 17.53
N MET A 534 16.31 10.69 18.57
CA MET A 534 16.66 12.12 18.54
C MET A 534 18.18 12.26 18.71
N THR A 535 18.86 12.68 17.64
CA THR A 535 20.34 12.74 17.60
C THR A 535 20.86 14.11 17.19
N GLU A 536 22.11 14.38 17.47
CA GLU A 536 22.85 15.58 17.05
C GLU A 536 22.13 16.91 17.36
N GLY A 537 21.58 17.04 18.58
CA GLY A 537 20.92 18.27 19.04
C GLY A 537 19.50 18.43 18.51
N SER A 538 18.83 17.36 18.12
CA SER A 538 17.43 17.38 17.70
C SER A 538 16.50 17.83 18.83
N THR A 539 15.39 18.47 18.46
CA THR A 539 14.36 18.90 19.42
C THR A 539 12.99 18.37 19.02
N LEU A 540 12.19 17.98 20.00
CA LEU A 540 10.77 17.67 19.85
C LEU A 540 9.96 18.53 20.82
N GLU A 541 8.94 19.23 20.33
CA GLU A 541 7.91 19.87 21.15
C GLU A 541 6.58 19.17 20.89
N GLY A 542 6.16 18.27 21.79
CA GLY A 542 4.95 17.45 21.63
C GLY A 542 4.84 16.39 22.71
N ALA A 543 3.74 15.63 22.69
CA ALA A 543 3.53 14.45 23.51
C ALA A 543 3.83 13.17 22.71
N VAL A 544 4.07 12.05 23.40
CA VAL A 544 4.06 10.71 22.81
C VAL A 544 2.80 10.01 23.30
N VAL A 545 1.86 9.76 22.38
CA VAL A 545 0.49 9.35 22.71
C VAL A 545 0.24 7.94 22.20
N GLN A 546 -0.24 7.06 23.07
CA GLN A 546 -0.74 5.75 22.67
C GLN A 546 -2.22 5.88 22.27
N ASP A 547 -2.55 5.54 21.01
CA ASP A 547 -3.90 5.60 20.45
C ASP A 547 -4.29 4.22 19.89
N GLU A 548 -5.20 3.54 20.56
CA GLU A 548 -5.65 2.20 20.24
C GLU A 548 -6.86 2.17 19.27
N ALA A 549 -7.21 3.29 18.63
CA ALA A 549 -8.43 3.39 17.82
C ALA A 549 -8.50 2.31 16.71
N ASN A 550 -7.37 1.98 16.07
CA ASN A 550 -7.28 0.98 15.00
C ASN A 550 -6.58 -0.32 15.44
N ALA A 551 -6.22 -0.47 16.71
CA ALA A 551 -5.45 -1.62 17.21
C ALA A 551 -6.28 -2.91 17.42
N GLY A 552 -7.60 -2.87 17.18
CA GLY A 552 -8.47 -4.05 17.34
C GLY A 552 -8.46 -4.59 18.77
N SER A 553 -7.92 -5.80 18.95
CA SER A 553 -7.78 -6.41 20.29
C SER A 553 -6.48 -6.01 20.99
N GLY A 554 -5.67 -5.14 20.38
CA GLY A 554 -4.32 -4.81 20.80
C GLY A 554 -3.30 -5.91 20.48
N GLY A 555 -2.03 -5.59 20.69
CA GLY A 555 -0.89 -6.47 20.39
C GLY A 555 0.23 -6.34 21.42
N ALA A 556 1.43 -6.67 21.00
CA ALA A 556 2.67 -6.56 21.79
C ALA A 556 3.64 -5.52 21.20
N GLY A 557 3.11 -4.58 20.42
CA GLY A 557 3.87 -3.47 19.85
C GLY A 557 4.43 -2.54 20.92
N TYR A 558 5.36 -1.69 20.54
CA TYR A 558 6.08 -0.83 21.46
C TYR A 558 6.41 0.54 20.87
N CYS A 559 6.70 1.50 21.75
CA CYS A 559 7.31 2.77 21.41
C CYS A 559 8.53 3.01 22.31
N ASN A 560 9.72 3.00 21.71
CA ASN A 560 10.96 3.34 22.39
C ASN A 560 11.43 4.73 21.94
N VAL A 561 11.77 5.58 22.91
CA VAL A 561 12.27 6.93 22.62
C VAL A 561 13.72 7.05 23.11
N TYR A 562 14.61 7.49 22.21
CA TYR A 562 16.03 7.67 22.46
C TYR A 562 16.40 9.15 22.32
N VAL A 563 16.84 9.78 23.41
CA VAL A 563 17.23 11.20 23.45
C VAL A 563 18.73 11.29 23.67
N SER A 564 19.48 11.77 22.67
CA SER A 564 20.94 11.97 22.77
C SER A 564 21.30 13.06 23.79
N GLU A 565 22.56 13.11 24.22
CA GLU A 565 23.06 14.03 25.27
C GLU A 565 22.77 15.52 24.96
N ASP A 566 22.78 15.89 23.68
CA ASP A 566 22.58 17.27 23.20
C ASP A 566 21.15 17.55 22.69
N SER A 567 20.26 16.54 22.70
CA SER A 567 18.87 16.66 22.25
C SER A 567 17.93 17.08 23.38
N VAL A 568 16.78 17.68 22.99
CA VAL A 568 15.79 18.20 23.93
C VAL A 568 14.39 17.75 23.56
N TRP A 569 13.68 17.13 24.51
CA TRP A 569 12.25 16.87 24.39
C TRP A 569 11.47 17.84 25.29
N THR A 570 10.72 18.75 24.66
CA THR A 570 9.77 19.65 25.34
C THR A 570 8.39 19.00 25.34
N VAL A 571 8.01 18.47 26.49
CA VAL A 571 6.76 17.72 26.67
C VAL A 571 5.57 18.69 26.69
N ALA A 572 4.60 18.51 25.80
CA ALA A 572 3.42 19.34 25.67
C ALA A 572 2.13 18.68 26.19
N GLY A 573 2.20 17.44 26.66
CA GLY A 573 1.07 16.66 27.20
C GLY A 573 1.54 15.40 27.91
N ASP A 574 0.64 14.73 28.64
CA ASP A 574 0.92 13.43 29.22
C ASP A 574 1.36 12.46 28.13
N SER A 575 2.43 11.71 28.38
CA SER A 575 3.06 10.86 27.39
C SER A 575 3.18 9.42 27.87
N THR A 576 3.04 8.47 26.96
CA THR A 576 3.17 7.03 27.21
C THR A 576 4.14 6.41 26.23
N VAL A 577 5.18 5.76 26.74
CA VAL A 577 6.20 5.05 25.97
C VAL A 577 6.47 3.67 26.57
N THR A 578 6.99 2.74 25.80
CA THR A 578 7.46 1.45 26.33
C THR A 578 8.80 1.64 27.04
N CYS A 579 9.81 2.13 26.33
CA CYS A 579 11.11 2.41 26.93
C CYS A 579 11.54 3.85 26.66
N LEU A 580 12.06 4.51 27.70
CA LEU A 580 12.67 5.83 27.59
C LEU A 580 14.16 5.76 27.89
N TYR A 581 14.98 5.99 26.87
CA TYR A 581 16.43 6.07 26.94
C TYR A 581 16.86 7.53 26.82
N ASN A 582 17.11 8.20 27.95
CA ASN A 582 17.34 9.64 27.99
C ASN A 582 18.75 9.98 28.46
N ALA A 583 19.61 10.43 27.57
CA ALA A 583 20.88 11.08 27.92
C ALA A 583 20.79 12.62 27.83
N GLY A 584 19.70 13.16 27.25
CA GLY A 584 19.51 14.58 26.96
C GLY A 584 18.68 15.33 28.01
N THR A 585 17.90 16.31 27.56
CA THR A 585 17.07 17.16 28.40
C THR A 585 15.60 16.92 28.12
N ILE A 586 14.80 16.71 29.19
CA ILE A 586 13.34 16.61 29.12
C ILE A 586 12.73 17.67 30.05
N THR A 587 11.95 18.59 29.49
CA THR A 587 11.24 19.66 30.23
C THR A 587 9.87 19.88 29.60
N ASP A 588 8.99 20.61 30.30
CA ASP A 588 7.79 21.17 29.65
C ASP A 588 8.09 22.53 28.97
N GLN A 589 7.08 23.13 28.37
CA GLN A 589 7.17 24.44 27.70
C GLN A 589 7.55 25.60 28.64
N GLU A 590 7.32 25.46 29.95
CA GLU A 590 7.69 26.44 30.98
C GLU A 590 9.12 26.21 31.54
N GLY A 591 9.78 25.13 31.08
CA GLY A 591 11.11 24.72 31.55
C GLY A 591 11.11 23.93 32.87
N ASN A 592 9.94 23.44 33.30
CA ASN A 592 9.86 22.57 34.46
C ASN A 592 10.30 21.16 34.09
N THR A 593 10.94 20.46 35.04
CA THR A 593 11.26 19.04 34.87
C THR A 593 9.98 18.20 34.87
N VAL A 594 9.91 17.21 34.02
CA VAL A 594 8.75 16.31 33.87
C VAL A 594 8.92 15.09 34.76
N THR A 595 7.85 14.66 35.43
CA THR A 595 7.85 13.41 36.19
C THR A 595 7.91 12.24 35.26
N ILE A 596 8.85 11.31 35.49
CA ILE A 596 8.94 10.04 34.75
C ILE A 596 8.58 8.92 35.72
N GLN A 597 7.54 8.14 35.38
CA GLN A 597 7.05 7.08 36.26
C GLN A 597 6.81 5.76 35.48
N GLY A 598 6.88 4.66 36.22
CA GLY A 598 6.53 3.34 35.73
C GLY A 598 5.02 3.13 35.64
N THR A 599 4.59 2.16 34.82
CA THR A 599 3.19 1.72 34.75
C THR A 599 2.67 1.18 36.11
N ASP A 600 3.56 0.73 37.01
CA ASP A 600 3.27 0.29 38.37
C ASP A 600 3.24 1.44 39.40
N GLY A 601 3.44 2.68 38.94
CA GLY A 601 3.52 3.88 39.80
C GLY A 601 4.88 4.11 40.45
N THR A 602 5.91 3.34 40.09
CA THR A 602 7.29 3.62 40.53
C THR A 602 7.77 4.93 39.90
N VAL A 603 8.20 5.90 40.69
CA VAL A 603 8.76 7.16 40.16
C VAL A 603 10.25 6.96 39.88
N TYR A 604 10.63 7.08 38.61
CA TYR A 604 12.03 7.03 38.16
C TYR A 604 12.72 8.39 38.31
N ALA A 605 12.00 9.47 37.98
CA ALA A 605 12.47 10.85 38.17
C ALA A 605 11.31 11.74 38.62
N GLU A 606 11.49 12.52 39.70
CA GLU A 606 10.50 13.50 40.18
C GLU A 606 10.63 14.79 39.36
N GLY A 607 9.51 15.34 38.93
CA GLY A 607 9.41 16.61 38.22
C GLY A 607 8.46 17.60 38.88
N THR A 608 8.39 18.81 38.36
CA THR A 608 7.48 19.89 38.78
C THR A 608 6.49 20.31 37.72
N SER A 609 6.58 19.75 36.52
CA SER A 609 5.63 19.91 35.45
C SER A 609 4.25 19.36 35.81
N GLU A 610 3.20 19.90 35.21
CA GLU A 610 1.87 19.30 35.27
C GLU A 610 1.75 18.01 34.42
N TYR A 611 2.67 17.80 33.47
CA TYR A 611 2.71 16.61 32.62
C TYR A 611 3.56 15.49 33.20
N THR A 612 3.23 14.28 32.78
CA THR A 612 3.92 13.06 33.24
C THR A 612 4.27 12.20 32.02
N ILE A 613 5.45 11.56 32.04
CA ILE A 613 5.82 10.50 31.13
C ILE A 613 5.66 9.17 31.85
N THR A 614 4.81 8.30 31.32
CA THR A 614 4.65 6.92 31.79
C THR A 614 5.48 5.99 30.88
N ALA A 615 6.40 5.21 31.49
CA ALA A 615 7.28 4.30 30.76
C ALA A 615 7.36 2.95 31.47
N GLU A 616 7.38 1.84 30.75
CA GLU A 616 7.63 0.52 31.36
C GLU A 616 9.06 0.42 31.89
N SER A 617 10.01 1.04 31.17
CA SER A 617 11.40 1.15 31.62
C SER A 617 12.02 2.51 31.30
N TYR A 618 12.98 2.92 32.14
CA TYR A 618 13.72 4.17 32.01
C TYR A 618 15.21 3.97 32.24
N ALA A 619 16.03 4.59 31.40
CA ALA A 619 17.47 4.66 31.54
C ALA A 619 17.99 6.07 31.28
N GLU A 620 18.99 6.54 32.11
CA GLU A 620 19.67 7.84 31.95
C GLU A 620 20.78 7.78 30.86
N THR A 621 20.70 6.85 29.94
CA THR A 621 21.64 6.68 28.80
C THR A 621 20.87 6.27 27.57
N ALA A 622 21.31 6.70 26.40
CA ALA A 622 20.74 6.29 25.13
C ALA A 622 21.81 5.57 24.27
N ASP A 623 21.52 4.34 23.86
CA ASP A 623 22.29 3.67 22.83
C ASP A 623 21.71 4.05 21.47
N LEU A 624 22.46 4.78 20.68
CA LEU A 624 22.04 5.29 19.38
C LEU A 624 22.52 4.41 18.21
N SER A 625 23.06 3.22 18.48
CA SER A 625 23.59 2.32 17.44
C SER A 625 22.51 1.79 16.49
N GLY A 626 21.24 1.82 16.89
CA GLY A 626 20.07 1.48 16.07
C GLY A 626 19.55 2.62 15.19
N ALA A 627 20.06 3.85 15.37
CA ALA A 627 19.66 4.99 14.56
C ALA A 627 20.11 4.81 13.10
N SER A 628 19.19 5.07 12.16
CA SER A 628 19.46 4.98 10.73
C SER A 628 20.51 6.02 10.29
N GLN A 629 21.38 5.62 9.38
CA GLN A 629 22.39 6.52 8.83
C GLN A 629 21.89 7.06 7.50
N GLY A 630 21.77 8.40 7.41
CA GLY A 630 21.42 9.05 6.15
C GLY A 630 22.55 8.96 5.13
N SER A 631 22.18 9.10 3.88
CA SER A 631 23.05 9.15 2.73
C SER A 631 23.42 10.59 2.34
N SER A 632 24.11 10.79 1.24
CA SER A 632 24.40 12.11 0.69
C SER A 632 24.17 12.12 -0.81
N TRP A 633 23.86 13.31 -1.37
CA TRP A 633 23.59 13.47 -2.80
C TRP A 633 24.71 12.94 -3.69
N GLU A 634 25.98 13.13 -3.30
CA GLU A 634 27.14 12.68 -4.06
C GLU A 634 27.20 11.17 -4.31
N ALA A 635 26.43 10.39 -3.56
CA ALA A 635 26.32 8.94 -3.79
C ALA A 635 25.42 8.57 -4.97
N TYR A 636 24.53 9.49 -5.38
CA TYR A 636 23.51 9.28 -6.41
C TYR A 636 23.69 10.20 -7.62
N GLU A 637 24.50 11.27 -7.48
CA GLU A 637 24.72 12.27 -8.52
C GLU A 637 25.18 11.62 -9.83
N MET A 638 24.40 11.88 -10.91
CA MET A 638 24.75 11.48 -12.26
C MET A 638 25.24 12.69 -13.04
N GLU A 639 26.41 12.59 -13.69
CA GLU A 639 26.89 13.64 -14.58
C GLU A 639 25.99 13.74 -15.83
N LYS A 640 25.44 14.95 -16.11
CA LYS A 640 24.58 15.19 -17.29
C LYS A 640 25.34 14.82 -18.57
N PRO A 641 24.81 13.91 -19.39
CA PRO A 641 25.44 13.48 -20.64
C PRO A 641 25.67 14.65 -21.62
N GLN A 642 26.81 14.63 -22.33
CA GLN A 642 27.12 15.68 -23.31
C GLN A 642 26.12 15.76 -24.47
N ARG A 643 25.37 14.70 -24.75
CA ARG A 643 24.31 14.66 -25.76
C ARG A 643 23.10 15.56 -25.44
N LEU A 644 22.95 15.92 -24.17
CA LEU A 644 21.90 16.84 -23.70
C LEU A 644 22.35 18.32 -23.66
N ALA A 645 23.56 18.64 -24.16
CA ALA A 645 24.13 19.98 -24.11
C ALA A 645 23.80 20.83 -25.34
#